data_a3535d7e9d130cea544188de667ea14a
#
_entry.id   a3535d7e9d130cea544188de667ea14a
#
_cell.length_a   1.000
_cell.length_b   1.000
_cell.length_c   1.000
_cell.angle_alpha   90.00
_cell.angle_beta   90.00
_cell.angle_gamma   90.00
#
_symmetry.space_group_name_H-M   'P 1'
#
loop_
_entity.id
_entity.type
_entity.pdbx_description
1 polymer ?
#
loop_
_entity_poly.entity_id
_entity_poly.type
_entity_poly.pdbx_seq_one_letter_code
_entity_poly.pdbx_strand_id
1 'polypeptide(L)'
;MAESRRLLANQGQNAVLCGLILALIPISTVTNKSAQAAPMVAGYERLSFQREPSVEAGEVLLVELSCAACHALNEGDVERYPPKRGPRLDAIGQRVTAKWVRTYLADPHTVKPQTTMPNVFVNTPDETKANDIEALVHFLMTQQLTVLPELNVKPRSTDDPTASSLQRGADSYRTVGCVACHEPRSQNNASRASVIKEPEDDGRVLTTVIANPAPTVPLGNLSKKYDHLTLTRFLLAPLSVRPAGRMPDMKLGVLEAADIAHFLLGARTATQKSTFQPISHLVDEGRQRFRSKGCVNCHDLPGTEALSKSAPIRLGEDGCLVDSATSGVDYRLTSHQQASLLRALESQASPTSVITKIRRKMAELNCWACHARYDVELQRAIGGVGRHRRRFFETDGQVDFGDEGRIPPSLTNVGAKLTQQGFQDVLTGRGDVRPHMLAQMPVFGKSNLNQLHEWLLEVDGSEPNTKLPTADDHHDVGRELLNQGCVQCHSINGETMPGVVGGDLTNLENRLQPSWFRSFLLNPEQIKPRTRMPTLFRNGRSVVRDILDGNAESQVTAMWAYLRQTEGKPLPSKLEAAAATSFELTPTNEPILFRTFMRKAGTHALAVGFPQGVHLAFDADQVRLAIAWRGQFLDAHGTWFDRFAPPAEPLSDDLLSLPSVAPLAILKNKNAPWPETTDGYRWRGYRLDSDGVPEFLYNFADYRISERLVPTDDGKGLRRRLRVAGTGTRLWFLIATKSMAQEPVKIRLVGKSFPVAKVGDQMRVPIRTSEDSRTDVEVEYRW
;
A
#
# COMPACT_ATOMS: atom_id res chain seq x y z
N MET A 1 11.53 28.65 59.31
CA MET A 1 11.19 28.40 60.71
C MET A 1 10.40 27.11 60.63
N ALA A 2 11.02 26.01 60.87
CA ALA A 2 11.26 25.34 62.14
C ALA A 2 9.93 24.75 62.61
N GLU A 3 9.74 23.56 62.85
CA GLU A 3 10.31 22.40 63.52
C GLU A 3 9.16 21.42 63.68
N SER A 4 9.16 20.18 63.86
CA SER A 4 10.05 19.14 64.30
C SER A 4 9.20 17.87 64.43
N ARG A 5 9.63 16.80 63.96
CA ARG A 5 10.19 15.58 64.60
C ARG A 5 9.44 14.87 65.73
N ARG A 6 9.25 13.55 65.52
CA ARG A 6 9.36 12.39 66.44
C ARG A 6 8.07 11.99 67.18
N LEU A 7 7.73 10.69 67.32
CA LEU A 7 8.36 9.50 67.91
C LEU A 7 7.46 8.26 67.68
N LEU A 8 7.97 7.15 67.16
CA LEU A 8 8.34 5.88 67.75
C LEU A 8 7.27 5.07 68.51
N ALA A 9 6.98 3.91 67.96
CA ALA A 9 7.03 2.55 68.55
C ALA A 9 6.01 2.12 69.63
N ASN A 10 5.26 1.06 69.44
CA ASN A 10 5.56 -0.28 69.96
C ASN A 10 4.42 -1.29 69.75
N GLN A 11 4.79 -2.46 69.33
CA GLN A 11 4.37 -3.83 69.64
C GLN A 11 2.90 -4.15 69.99
N GLY A 12 2.44 -5.21 69.33
CA GLY A 12 1.31 -6.02 69.82
C GLY A 12 0.96 -7.12 68.81
N GLN A 13 1.52 -8.29 69.00
CA GLN A 13 1.17 -9.54 68.31
C GLN A 13 -0.29 -9.90 68.66
N ASN A 14 -1.10 -10.23 67.68
CA ASN A 14 -2.13 -11.25 67.80
C ASN A 14 -2.41 -11.89 66.42
N ALA A 15 -2.00 -13.14 66.32
CA ALA A 15 -2.31 -14.02 65.25
C ALA A 15 -3.79 -14.41 65.29
N VAL A 16 -4.56 -14.07 64.27
CA VAL A 16 -5.87 -14.68 64.02
C VAL A 16 -5.77 -15.45 62.68
N LEU A 17 -5.79 -16.75 62.82
CA LEU A 17 -5.86 -17.72 61.73
C LEU A 17 -7.24 -17.58 61.05
N CYS A 18 -7.34 -16.93 59.90
CA CYS A 18 -8.51 -16.98 59.04
C CYS A 18 -8.19 -17.92 57.87
N GLY A 19 -8.77 -19.12 57.89
CA GLY A 19 -8.67 -20.08 56.81
C GLY A 19 -9.35 -19.56 55.56
N LEU A 20 -8.53 -19.28 54.53
CA LEU A 20 -9.00 -19.05 53.16
C LEU A 20 -9.40 -20.42 52.56
N ILE A 21 -10.68 -20.69 52.51
CA ILE A 21 -11.23 -21.72 51.62
C ILE A 21 -11.09 -21.17 50.20
N LEU A 22 -10.04 -21.59 49.48
CA LEU A 22 -9.93 -21.44 48.04
C LEU A 22 -11.00 -22.34 47.40
N ALA A 23 -12.14 -21.80 47.06
CA ALA A 23 -13.06 -22.42 46.12
C ALA A 23 -12.37 -22.46 44.77
N LEU A 24 -11.86 -23.63 44.38
CA LEU A 24 -11.46 -23.95 43.02
C LEU A 24 -12.69 -23.86 42.11
N ILE A 25 -12.96 -22.69 41.60
CA ILE A 25 -13.85 -22.54 40.43
C ILE A 25 -13.08 -23.14 39.28
N PRO A 26 -13.56 -24.21 38.63
CA PRO A 26 -12.93 -24.68 37.39
C PRO A 26 -13.02 -23.54 36.37
N ILE A 27 -11.91 -22.93 36.07
CA ILE A 27 -11.77 -22.10 34.88
C ILE A 27 -11.97 -23.07 33.71
N SER A 28 -13.23 -23.20 33.27
CA SER A 28 -13.55 -23.82 32.00
C SER A 28 -12.81 -23.02 30.96
N THR A 29 -11.71 -23.56 30.46
CA THR A 29 -11.07 -23.12 29.25
C THR A 29 -12.05 -23.40 28.12
N VAL A 30 -13.05 -22.53 27.96
CA VAL A 30 -13.81 -22.41 26.74
C VAL A 30 -12.78 -22.01 25.69
N THR A 31 -12.29 -23.01 24.99
CA THR A 31 -11.38 -22.82 23.86
C THR A 31 -12.10 -21.93 22.86
N ASN A 32 -11.60 -20.73 22.69
CA ASN A 32 -12.10 -19.66 21.81
C ASN A 32 -11.94 -20.03 20.32
N LYS A 33 -12.29 -21.29 19.97
CA LYS A 33 -12.28 -21.78 18.57
C LYS A 33 -13.37 -21.14 17.72
N SER A 34 -14.47 -20.66 18.32
CA SER A 34 -15.59 -20.05 17.60
C SER A 34 -15.23 -18.66 17.04
N ALA A 35 -14.46 -17.86 17.76
CA ALA A 35 -14.13 -16.49 17.34
C ALA A 35 -13.21 -16.42 16.09
N GLN A 36 -12.38 -17.45 15.84
CA GLN A 36 -11.52 -17.51 14.65
C GLN A 36 -12.23 -17.96 13.38
N ALA A 37 -13.43 -18.52 13.48
CA ALA A 37 -14.20 -19.03 12.36
C ALA A 37 -15.28 -18.08 11.87
N ALA A 38 -15.71 -17.13 12.69
CA ALA A 38 -16.76 -16.17 12.37
C ALA A 38 -16.39 -15.27 11.18
N PRO A 39 -17.38 -14.84 10.35
CA PRO A 39 -17.12 -14.02 9.19
C PRO A 39 -16.51 -12.66 9.60
N MET A 40 -15.43 -12.29 8.91
CA MET A 40 -14.77 -11.01 9.08
C MET A 40 -15.40 -9.98 8.13
N VAL A 41 -16.11 -9.04 8.70
CA VAL A 41 -16.72 -7.91 7.99
C VAL A 41 -16.08 -6.63 8.52
N ALA A 42 -15.16 -6.04 7.75
CA ALA A 42 -14.36 -4.90 8.21
C ALA A 42 -15.20 -3.70 8.67
N GLY A 43 -16.33 -3.45 8.02
CA GLY A 43 -17.28 -2.41 8.41
C GLY A 43 -17.95 -2.70 9.75
N TYR A 44 -18.39 -3.93 9.96
CA TYR A 44 -18.94 -4.38 11.23
C TYR A 44 -17.94 -4.21 12.38
N GLU A 45 -16.71 -4.71 12.20
CA GLU A 45 -15.66 -4.63 13.21
C GLU A 45 -15.32 -3.19 13.62
N ARG A 46 -15.48 -2.23 12.71
CA ARG A 46 -15.27 -0.81 12.99
C ARG A 46 -16.43 -0.16 13.72
N LEU A 47 -17.66 -0.58 13.45
CA LEU A 47 -18.86 -0.06 14.09
C LEU A 47 -19.13 -0.76 15.43
N SER A 48 -18.79 -2.04 15.57
CA SER A 48 -18.96 -2.84 16.79
C SER A 48 -17.90 -2.59 17.87
N PHE A 49 -17.01 -1.62 17.67
CA PHE A 49 -16.00 -1.21 18.66
C PHE A 49 -16.63 -0.74 20.00
N GLN A 50 -17.90 -0.38 19.97
CA GLN A 50 -18.70 -0.25 21.18
C GLN A 50 -19.00 -1.67 21.70
N ARG A 51 -18.78 -1.91 23.01
CA ARG A 51 -18.91 -3.22 23.65
C ARG A 51 -20.30 -3.86 23.53
N GLU A 52 -21.30 -3.10 23.13
CA GLU A 52 -22.68 -3.53 22.98
C GLU A 52 -23.07 -3.74 21.51
N PRO A 53 -23.86 -4.79 21.20
CA PRO A 53 -24.43 -4.98 19.89
C PRO A 53 -25.24 -3.75 19.46
N SER A 54 -25.12 -3.32 18.21
CA SER A 54 -25.84 -2.13 17.69
C SER A 54 -26.63 -2.44 16.44
N VAL A 55 -27.72 -1.69 16.25
CA VAL A 55 -28.56 -1.75 15.05
C VAL A 55 -27.73 -1.50 13.79
N GLU A 56 -26.93 -0.44 13.80
CA GLU A 56 -26.12 -0.05 12.65
C GLU A 56 -25.09 -1.11 12.24
N ALA A 57 -24.43 -1.74 13.21
CA ALA A 57 -23.50 -2.84 12.96
C ALA A 57 -24.24 -4.08 12.39
N GLY A 58 -25.46 -4.36 12.91
CA GLY A 58 -26.32 -5.41 12.39
C GLY A 58 -26.78 -5.16 10.95
N GLU A 59 -27.11 -3.92 10.60
CA GLU A 59 -27.46 -3.52 9.24
C GLU A 59 -26.32 -3.76 8.25
N VAL A 60 -25.08 -3.45 8.63
CA VAL A 60 -23.89 -3.76 7.82
C VAL A 60 -23.76 -5.28 7.62
N LEU A 61 -24.01 -6.09 8.64
CA LEU A 61 -24.00 -7.55 8.51
C LEU A 61 -25.09 -8.05 7.58
N LEU A 62 -26.33 -7.52 7.63
CA LEU A 62 -27.44 -7.90 6.73
C LEU A 62 -27.04 -7.74 5.25
N VAL A 63 -26.36 -6.63 4.92
CA VAL A 63 -25.86 -6.35 3.57
C VAL A 63 -24.69 -7.27 3.22
N GLU A 64 -23.68 -7.35 4.09
CA GLU A 64 -22.42 -8.07 3.80
C GLU A 64 -22.60 -9.61 3.78
N LEU A 65 -23.50 -10.15 4.56
CA LEU A 65 -23.85 -11.57 4.54
C LEU A 65 -24.92 -11.89 3.49
N SER A 66 -25.47 -10.84 2.84
CA SER A 66 -26.44 -10.96 1.75
C SER A 66 -27.74 -11.67 2.15
N CYS A 67 -28.27 -11.38 3.34
CA CYS A 67 -29.49 -12.02 3.84
C CYS A 67 -30.66 -11.84 2.87
N ALA A 68 -30.78 -10.67 2.23
CA ALA A 68 -31.79 -10.35 1.22
C ALA A 68 -31.65 -11.12 -0.11
N ALA A 69 -30.57 -11.89 -0.30
CA ALA A 69 -30.41 -12.77 -1.45
C ALA A 69 -31.33 -14.00 -1.35
N CYS A 70 -31.59 -14.47 -0.13
CA CYS A 70 -32.43 -15.62 0.14
C CYS A 70 -33.79 -15.24 0.71
N HIS A 71 -33.90 -14.18 1.49
CA HIS A 71 -35.10 -13.76 2.19
C HIS A 71 -35.81 -12.60 1.50
N ALA A 72 -37.13 -12.63 1.49
CA ALA A 72 -37.94 -11.48 1.10
C ALA A 72 -37.81 -10.39 2.21
N LEU A 73 -37.68 -9.14 1.78
CA LEU A 73 -37.71 -7.98 2.65
C LEU A 73 -39.01 -7.22 2.48
N ASN A 74 -39.42 -6.46 3.50
CA ASN A 74 -40.53 -5.52 3.38
C ASN A 74 -40.19 -4.43 2.34
N GLU A 75 -41.23 -3.79 1.77
CA GLU A 75 -41.08 -2.87 0.64
C GLU A 75 -40.09 -1.71 0.92
N GLY A 76 -40.02 -1.18 2.14
CA GLY A 76 -39.09 -0.14 2.54
C GLY A 76 -37.65 -0.62 2.84
N ASP A 77 -37.46 -1.93 3.02
CA ASP A 77 -36.14 -2.50 3.40
C ASP A 77 -35.34 -2.97 2.19
N VAL A 78 -35.92 -3.09 1.00
CA VAL A 78 -35.24 -3.58 -0.20
C VAL A 78 -34.09 -2.63 -0.61
N GLU A 79 -34.33 -1.32 -0.56
CA GLU A 79 -33.30 -0.32 -0.84
C GLU A 79 -32.30 -0.15 0.33
N ARG A 80 -32.78 -0.41 1.55
CA ARG A 80 -31.97 -0.29 2.77
C ARG A 80 -30.93 -1.41 2.91
N TYR A 81 -31.27 -2.63 2.46
CA TYR A 81 -30.44 -3.83 2.59
C TYR A 81 -30.20 -4.53 1.25
N PRO A 82 -29.60 -3.87 0.25
CA PRO A 82 -29.34 -4.50 -1.04
C PRO A 82 -28.36 -5.67 -0.85
N PRO A 83 -28.66 -6.86 -1.40
CA PRO A 83 -27.79 -8.02 -1.25
C PRO A 83 -26.46 -7.78 -1.97
N LYS A 84 -25.36 -8.03 -1.30
CA LYS A 84 -24.01 -7.88 -1.85
C LYS A 84 -23.61 -9.16 -2.58
N ARG A 85 -23.48 -9.07 -3.89
CA ARG A 85 -23.17 -10.23 -4.74
C ARG A 85 -21.86 -10.91 -4.36
N GLY A 86 -21.81 -12.22 -4.45
CA GLY A 86 -20.61 -13.05 -4.34
C GLY A 86 -19.69 -12.88 -5.56
N PRO A 87 -18.52 -13.54 -5.54
CA PRO A 87 -17.66 -13.57 -6.73
C PRO A 87 -18.37 -14.15 -7.94
N ARG A 88 -18.15 -13.60 -9.13
CA ARG A 88 -18.55 -14.20 -10.39
C ARG A 88 -17.87 -15.55 -10.59
N LEU A 89 -18.60 -16.52 -11.09
CA LEU A 89 -18.13 -17.89 -11.28
C LEU A 89 -17.94 -18.30 -12.74
N ASP A 90 -18.22 -17.42 -13.68
CA ASP A 90 -18.15 -17.64 -15.12
C ASP A 90 -16.75 -18.02 -15.66
N ALA A 91 -15.69 -17.75 -14.90
CA ALA A 91 -14.31 -18.13 -15.23
C ALA A 91 -13.63 -18.91 -14.08
N ILE A 92 -14.40 -19.56 -13.21
CA ILE A 92 -13.82 -20.20 -12.02
C ILE A 92 -12.88 -21.36 -12.39
N GLY A 93 -13.19 -22.12 -13.44
CA GLY A 93 -12.34 -23.22 -13.91
C GLY A 93 -10.94 -22.79 -14.39
N GLN A 94 -10.77 -21.53 -14.76
CA GLN A 94 -9.46 -20.98 -15.13
C GLN A 94 -8.71 -20.38 -13.94
N ARG A 95 -9.42 -20.03 -12.85
CA ARG A 95 -8.84 -19.31 -11.71
C ARG A 95 -8.33 -20.22 -10.60
N VAL A 96 -9.01 -21.33 -10.38
CA VAL A 96 -8.73 -22.25 -9.25
C VAL A 96 -8.70 -23.70 -9.72
N THR A 97 -8.18 -24.60 -8.88
CA THR A 97 -8.16 -26.03 -9.19
C THR A 97 -9.43 -26.73 -8.68
N ALA A 98 -9.83 -27.84 -9.33
CA ALA A 98 -10.94 -28.68 -8.89
C ALA A 98 -10.77 -29.14 -7.43
N LYS A 99 -9.52 -29.48 -7.04
CA LYS A 99 -9.17 -29.85 -5.66
C LYS A 99 -9.50 -28.75 -4.68
N TRP A 100 -9.18 -27.49 -5.03
CA TRP A 100 -9.48 -26.35 -4.16
C TRP A 100 -10.99 -26.14 -4.05
N VAL A 101 -11.75 -26.20 -5.16
CA VAL A 101 -13.22 -26.04 -5.16
C VAL A 101 -13.85 -27.10 -4.27
N ARG A 102 -13.46 -28.36 -4.43
CA ARG A 102 -13.96 -29.50 -3.63
C ARG A 102 -13.77 -29.26 -2.14
N THR A 103 -12.56 -28.91 -1.75
CA THR A 103 -12.22 -28.69 -0.34
C THR A 103 -12.95 -27.46 0.22
N TYR A 104 -13.07 -26.40 -0.59
CA TYR A 104 -13.74 -25.16 -0.17
C TYR A 104 -15.26 -25.34 0.01
N LEU A 105 -15.91 -26.09 -0.88
CA LEU A 105 -17.33 -26.40 -0.75
C LEU A 105 -17.62 -27.31 0.45
N ALA A 106 -16.71 -28.23 0.76
CA ALA A 106 -16.86 -29.12 1.91
C ALA A 106 -16.87 -28.38 3.26
N ASP A 107 -15.99 -27.40 3.44
CA ASP A 107 -15.98 -26.50 4.60
C ASP A 107 -15.30 -25.17 4.25
N PRO A 108 -16.09 -24.15 3.86
CA PRO A 108 -15.55 -22.84 3.50
C PRO A 108 -14.76 -22.16 4.61
N HIS A 109 -15.17 -22.33 5.86
CA HIS A 109 -14.58 -21.65 7.02
C HIS A 109 -13.23 -22.25 7.43
N THR A 110 -13.02 -23.56 7.21
CA THR A 110 -11.71 -24.18 7.42
C THR A 110 -10.72 -23.83 6.33
N VAL A 111 -11.15 -23.75 5.07
CA VAL A 111 -10.27 -23.45 3.92
C VAL A 111 -9.92 -21.96 3.87
N LYS A 112 -10.89 -21.11 4.15
CA LYS A 112 -10.73 -19.67 4.26
C LYS A 112 -11.36 -19.17 5.56
N PRO A 113 -10.61 -19.20 6.67
CA PRO A 113 -11.09 -18.66 7.93
C PRO A 113 -11.67 -17.25 7.74
N GLN A 114 -12.75 -16.95 8.47
CA GLN A 114 -13.42 -15.67 8.45
C GLN A 114 -14.08 -15.31 7.09
N THR A 115 -14.39 -16.29 6.25
CA THR A 115 -15.15 -16.08 5.01
C THR A 115 -16.59 -15.66 5.30
N THR A 116 -17.15 -14.79 4.44
CA THR A 116 -18.60 -14.45 4.45
C THR A 116 -19.44 -15.45 3.68
N MET A 117 -18.87 -16.43 3.00
CA MET A 117 -19.60 -17.51 2.35
C MET A 117 -20.03 -18.52 3.40
N PRO A 118 -21.34 -18.80 3.55
CA PRO A 118 -21.83 -19.77 4.52
C PRO A 118 -21.50 -21.21 4.09
N ASN A 119 -21.54 -22.13 5.06
CA ASN A 119 -21.61 -23.56 4.76
C ASN A 119 -23.05 -23.94 4.42
N VAL A 120 -23.28 -24.37 3.19
CA VAL A 120 -24.62 -24.78 2.69
C VAL A 120 -24.86 -26.29 2.79
N PHE A 121 -23.92 -27.03 3.37
CA PHE A 121 -23.98 -28.48 3.56
C PHE A 121 -24.12 -28.88 5.04
N VAL A 122 -24.57 -27.97 5.87
CA VAL A 122 -24.88 -28.29 7.27
C VAL A 122 -26.02 -29.31 7.31
N ASN A 123 -25.88 -30.32 8.14
CA ASN A 123 -26.87 -31.41 8.28
C ASN A 123 -27.15 -32.23 7.00
N THR A 124 -26.27 -32.13 5.99
CA THR A 124 -26.34 -33.03 4.82
C THR A 124 -25.54 -34.30 5.15
N PRO A 125 -26.12 -35.51 4.98
CA PRO A 125 -25.37 -36.75 5.19
C PRO A 125 -24.09 -36.80 4.36
N ASP A 126 -23.01 -37.36 4.90
CA ASP A 126 -21.65 -37.29 4.30
C ASP A 126 -21.60 -37.85 2.87
N GLU A 127 -22.30 -38.93 2.57
CA GLU A 127 -22.36 -39.49 1.23
C GLU A 127 -23.07 -38.55 0.25
N THR A 128 -24.25 -38.03 0.63
CA THR A 128 -24.99 -37.07 -0.18
C THR A 128 -24.18 -35.79 -0.40
N LYS A 129 -23.52 -35.30 0.66
CA LYS A 129 -22.64 -34.15 0.60
C LYS A 129 -21.47 -34.37 -0.37
N ALA A 130 -20.82 -35.52 -0.32
CA ALA A 130 -19.71 -35.86 -1.20
C ALA A 130 -20.15 -35.87 -2.67
N ASN A 131 -21.30 -36.51 -2.96
CA ASN A 131 -21.88 -36.61 -4.31
C ASN A 131 -22.28 -35.21 -4.84
N ASP A 132 -23.00 -34.43 -4.03
CA ASP A 132 -23.42 -33.07 -4.39
C ASP A 132 -22.22 -32.16 -4.69
N ILE A 133 -21.16 -32.23 -3.87
CA ILE A 133 -19.94 -31.45 -4.08
C ILE A 133 -19.23 -31.92 -5.35
N GLU A 134 -19.11 -33.21 -5.60
CA GLU A 134 -18.46 -33.70 -6.82
C GLU A 134 -19.18 -33.22 -8.07
N ALA A 135 -20.49 -33.34 -8.13
CA ALA A 135 -21.32 -32.81 -9.22
C ALA A 135 -21.10 -31.29 -9.40
N LEU A 136 -21.12 -30.52 -8.31
CA LEU A 136 -20.84 -29.06 -8.34
C LEU A 136 -19.44 -28.76 -8.88
N VAL A 137 -18.42 -29.55 -8.50
CA VAL A 137 -17.04 -29.37 -9.00
C VAL A 137 -17.01 -29.57 -10.50
N HIS A 138 -17.64 -30.66 -11.02
CA HIS A 138 -17.70 -30.91 -12.46
C HIS A 138 -18.37 -29.76 -13.21
N PHE A 139 -19.49 -29.24 -12.72
CA PHE A 139 -20.19 -28.12 -13.31
C PHE A 139 -19.35 -26.83 -13.26
N LEU A 140 -18.77 -26.48 -12.11
CA LEU A 140 -18.01 -25.25 -11.95
C LEU A 140 -16.71 -25.26 -12.78
N MET A 141 -16.08 -26.40 -12.96
CA MET A 141 -14.85 -26.50 -13.75
C MET A 141 -15.11 -26.39 -15.26
N THR A 142 -16.35 -26.51 -15.75
CA THR A 142 -16.71 -26.16 -17.14
C THR A 142 -16.83 -24.69 -17.39
N GLN A 143 -16.89 -23.86 -16.33
CA GLN A 143 -17.06 -22.41 -16.45
C GLN A 143 -15.72 -21.78 -16.83
N GLN A 144 -15.51 -21.59 -18.12
CA GLN A 144 -14.28 -21.05 -18.72
C GLN A 144 -14.65 -19.92 -19.67
N LEU A 145 -14.86 -18.71 -19.12
CA LEU A 145 -15.13 -17.55 -19.95
C LEU A 145 -13.89 -17.21 -20.79
N THR A 146 -14.08 -17.02 -22.09
CA THR A 146 -12.99 -16.90 -23.07
C THR A 146 -12.23 -15.57 -22.97
N VAL A 147 -12.72 -14.60 -22.21
CA VAL A 147 -12.16 -13.24 -22.15
C VAL A 147 -11.66 -12.92 -20.72
N LEU A 148 -10.53 -13.49 -20.33
CA LEU A 148 -9.70 -12.85 -19.32
C LEU A 148 -8.88 -11.76 -20.01
N PRO A 149 -8.62 -10.60 -19.36
CA PRO A 149 -7.75 -9.58 -19.96
C PRO A 149 -6.45 -10.23 -20.44
N GLU A 150 -6.17 -10.12 -21.76
CA GLU A 150 -4.86 -10.52 -22.26
C GLU A 150 -3.81 -9.63 -21.62
N LEU A 151 -2.86 -10.26 -20.96
CA LEU A 151 -1.68 -9.54 -20.51
C LEU A 151 -0.81 -9.33 -21.74
N ASN A 152 -0.90 -8.17 -22.38
CA ASN A 152 -0.10 -7.77 -23.54
C ASN A 152 1.41 -7.62 -23.21
N VAL A 153 1.82 -7.96 -22.00
CA VAL A 153 3.21 -8.00 -21.58
C VAL A 153 3.56 -9.45 -21.27
N LYS A 154 4.56 -9.99 -21.98
CA LYS A 154 5.17 -11.26 -21.55
C LYS A 154 5.62 -11.07 -20.10
N PRO A 155 5.05 -11.80 -19.13
CA PRO A 155 5.58 -11.72 -17.76
C PRO A 155 7.05 -12.11 -17.86
N ARG A 156 7.93 -11.36 -17.22
CA ARG A 156 9.29 -11.85 -16.94
C ARG A 156 9.13 -13.24 -16.38
N SER A 157 9.92 -14.20 -16.87
CA SER A 157 9.88 -15.63 -16.51
C SER A 157 9.07 -15.92 -15.23
N THR A 158 7.85 -16.45 -15.43
CA THR A 158 6.83 -16.57 -14.35
C THR A 158 7.15 -17.66 -13.34
N ASP A 159 8.23 -18.41 -13.55
CA ASP A 159 8.42 -19.70 -12.89
C ASP A 159 9.42 -19.69 -11.71
N ASP A 160 10.18 -18.60 -11.52
CA ASP A 160 11.09 -18.50 -10.38
C ASP A 160 11.10 -17.07 -9.78
N PRO A 161 10.53 -16.85 -8.58
CA PRO A 161 10.54 -15.54 -7.93
C PRO A 161 11.97 -15.19 -7.54
N THR A 162 12.55 -14.20 -8.23
CA THR A 162 13.85 -13.66 -7.81
C THR A 162 13.74 -12.94 -6.47
N ALA A 163 14.81 -12.91 -5.68
CA ALA A 163 14.83 -12.18 -4.41
C ALA A 163 14.44 -10.70 -4.58
N SER A 164 14.84 -10.08 -5.70
CA SER A 164 14.47 -8.70 -6.03
C SER A 164 12.97 -8.53 -6.32
N SER A 165 12.32 -9.49 -6.99
CA SER A 165 10.87 -9.47 -7.24
C SER A 165 10.09 -9.61 -5.94
N LEU A 166 10.51 -10.48 -5.04
CA LEU A 166 9.89 -10.63 -3.71
C LEU A 166 10.00 -9.35 -2.89
N GLN A 167 11.14 -8.67 -2.92
CA GLN A 167 11.36 -7.41 -2.20
C GLN A 167 10.50 -6.29 -2.78
N ARG A 168 10.53 -6.08 -4.13
CA ARG A 168 9.66 -5.08 -4.78
C ARG A 168 8.19 -5.35 -4.49
N GLY A 169 7.75 -6.60 -4.55
CA GLY A 169 6.37 -6.98 -4.21
C GLY A 169 6.01 -6.69 -2.76
N ALA A 170 6.95 -6.90 -1.82
CA ALA A 170 6.74 -6.54 -0.41
C ALA A 170 6.64 -5.02 -0.21
N ASP A 171 7.46 -4.25 -0.90
CA ASP A 171 7.46 -2.80 -0.83
C ASP A 171 6.19 -2.22 -1.46
N SER A 172 5.83 -2.63 -2.69
CA SER A 172 4.57 -2.22 -3.33
C SER A 172 3.35 -2.61 -2.50
N TYR A 173 3.32 -3.82 -1.92
CA TYR A 173 2.21 -4.24 -1.05
C TYR A 173 1.99 -3.29 0.14
N ARG A 174 3.06 -2.71 0.67
CA ARG A 174 2.99 -1.74 1.76
C ARG A 174 2.63 -0.35 1.28
N THR A 175 3.34 0.16 0.28
CA THR A 175 3.28 1.56 -0.15
C THR A 175 2.02 1.90 -0.94
N VAL A 176 1.52 1.00 -1.79
CA VAL A 176 0.27 1.20 -2.55
C VAL A 176 -0.96 1.26 -1.63
N GLY A 177 -0.87 0.67 -0.43
CA GLY A 177 -1.94 0.75 0.58
C GLY A 177 -2.68 -0.55 0.85
N CYS A 178 -2.21 -1.72 0.36
CA CYS A 178 -2.83 -3.03 0.68
C CYS A 178 -2.90 -3.26 2.20
N VAL A 179 -1.90 -2.77 2.93
CA VAL A 179 -1.81 -2.85 4.40
C VAL A 179 -2.89 -2.08 5.14
N ALA A 180 -3.65 -1.21 4.47
CA ALA A 180 -4.80 -0.54 5.08
C ALA A 180 -5.93 -1.52 5.41
N CYS A 181 -6.12 -2.54 4.55
CA CYS A 181 -7.19 -3.53 4.67
C CYS A 181 -6.66 -4.92 5.03
N HIS A 182 -5.44 -5.26 4.64
CA HIS A 182 -4.81 -6.55 4.87
C HIS A 182 -3.68 -6.45 5.89
N GLU A 183 -3.37 -7.57 6.55
CA GLU A 183 -2.27 -7.62 7.51
C GLU A 183 -0.92 -7.38 6.80
N PRO A 184 -0.05 -6.52 7.36
CA PRO A 184 1.31 -6.39 6.86
C PRO A 184 2.05 -7.71 7.09
N ARG A 185 2.33 -8.45 6.01
CA ARG A 185 3.10 -9.69 6.08
C ARG A 185 4.57 -9.37 6.33
N SER A 186 5.13 -9.97 7.36
CA SER A 186 6.57 -10.05 7.57
C SER A 186 7.07 -11.37 6.95
N GLN A 187 8.31 -11.40 6.50
CA GLN A 187 8.94 -12.64 6.02
C GLN A 187 9.02 -13.71 7.11
N ASN A 188 8.89 -13.34 8.36
CA ASN A 188 8.87 -14.24 9.51
C ASN A 188 7.43 -14.33 10.05
N ASN A 189 6.80 -15.47 9.83
CA ASN A 189 5.49 -15.84 10.36
C ASN A 189 5.49 -15.78 11.90
N ALA A 190 5.03 -14.69 12.47
CA ALA A 190 4.58 -14.68 13.87
C ALA A 190 3.49 -13.61 14.03
N SER A 191 2.24 -14.05 14.03
CA SER A 191 1.14 -13.30 14.63
C SER A 191 1.41 -13.16 16.13
N ARG A 192 1.98 -12.05 16.53
CA ARG A 192 2.08 -11.67 17.93
C ARG A 192 1.50 -10.28 18.09
N ALA A 193 0.73 -10.09 19.18
CA ALA A 193 0.37 -8.77 19.66
C ALA A 193 1.60 -7.86 19.57
N SER A 194 1.56 -6.87 18.71
CA SER A 194 2.74 -6.04 18.43
C SER A 194 2.92 -5.09 19.59
N VAL A 195 3.93 -5.34 20.40
CA VAL A 195 4.45 -4.33 21.32
C VAL A 195 5.24 -3.35 20.45
N ILE A 196 4.72 -2.16 20.27
CA ILE A 196 5.41 -1.08 19.57
C ILE A 196 6.11 -0.22 20.61
N LYS A 197 7.41 -0.06 20.41
CA LYS A 197 8.22 0.90 21.15
C LYS A 197 8.47 2.08 20.20
N GLU A 198 7.85 3.20 20.46
CA GLU A 198 8.08 4.44 19.72
C GLU A 198 8.79 5.44 20.61
N PRO A 199 9.88 6.07 20.12
CA PRO A 199 10.44 7.22 20.81
C PRO A 199 9.50 8.42 20.66
N GLU A 200 9.23 9.12 21.74
CA GLU A 200 8.62 10.45 21.71
C GLU A 200 9.68 11.53 21.54
N ASP A 201 9.29 12.71 21.08
CA ASP A 201 10.18 13.86 20.85
C ASP A 201 10.92 14.31 22.14
N ASP A 202 10.49 13.86 23.31
CA ASP A 202 11.09 14.10 24.62
C ASP A 202 12.06 13.00 25.08
N GLY A 203 12.34 12.02 24.22
CA GLY A 203 13.27 10.89 24.52
C GLY A 203 12.66 9.75 25.32
N ARG A 204 11.36 9.77 25.60
CA ARG A 204 10.67 8.66 26.24
C ARG A 204 10.30 7.58 25.21
N VAL A 205 10.40 6.33 25.62
CA VAL A 205 9.94 5.20 24.81
C VAL A 205 8.56 4.79 25.27
N LEU A 206 7.54 5.14 24.50
CA LEU A 206 6.18 4.68 24.80
C LEU A 206 6.03 3.22 24.37
N THR A 207 5.81 2.35 25.34
CA THR A 207 5.48 0.94 25.09
C THR A 207 3.96 0.79 25.02
N THR A 208 3.40 0.82 23.82
CA THR A 208 1.96 0.66 23.63
C THR A 208 1.65 -0.80 23.33
N VAL A 209 0.96 -1.47 24.25
CA VAL A 209 0.33 -2.77 23.99
C VAL A 209 -0.97 -2.48 23.23
N ILE A 210 -1.00 -2.79 21.96
CA ILE A 210 -2.23 -2.63 21.15
C ILE A 210 -3.17 -3.77 21.49
N ALA A 211 -4.10 -3.51 22.37
CA ALA A 211 -5.12 -4.48 22.78
C ALA A 211 -6.10 -4.87 21.66
N ASN A 212 -6.28 -3.99 20.64
CA ASN A 212 -7.13 -4.25 19.48
C ASN A 212 -6.48 -3.68 18.21
N PRO A 213 -5.80 -4.50 17.38
CA PRO A 213 -5.34 -4.06 16.07
C PRO A 213 -6.55 -3.69 15.20
N ALA A 214 -6.38 -2.68 14.33
CA ALA A 214 -7.42 -2.33 13.34
C ALA A 214 -7.84 -3.58 12.55
N PRO A 215 -9.15 -3.76 12.26
CA PRO A 215 -9.66 -4.95 11.63
C PRO A 215 -8.96 -5.22 10.28
N THR A 216 -8.52 -6.44 10.09
CA THR A 216 -7.79 -6.88 8.89
C THR A 216 -8.53 -7.99 8.20
N VAL A 217 -8.70 -7.87 6.88
CA VAL A 217 -9.25 -8.95 6.06
C VAL A 217 -8.17 -10.00 5.82
N PRO A 218 -8.33 -11.24 6.32
CA PRO A 218 -7.32 -12.28 6.19
C PRO A 218 -7.20 -12.75 4.74
N LEU A 219 -5.97 -12.92 4.27
CA LEU A 219 -5.69 -13.44 2.92
C LEU A 219 -5.76 -14.97 2.85
N GLY A 220 -5.59 -15.67 3.96
CA GLY A 220 -5.52 -17.12 4.00
C GLY A 220 -4.29 -17.67 3.25
N ASN A 221 -4.32 -18.94 2.88
CA ASN A 221 -3.26 -19.59 2.10
C ASN A 221 -3.54 -19.42 0.60
N LEU A 222 -2.97 -18.38 -0.01
CA LEU A 222 -3.18 -18.05 -1.42
C LEU A 222 -2.55 -19.09 -2.36
N SER A 223 -1.42 -19.72 -2.00
CA SER A 223 -0.74 -20.70 -2.84
C SER A 223 -1.54 -22.01 -3.04
N LYS A 224 -2.51 -22.30 -2.17
CA LYS A 224 -3.45 -23.41 -2.39
C LYS A 224 -4.56 -23.07 -3.38
N LYS A 225 -4.78 -21.78 -3.63
CA LYS A 225 -5.89 -21.28 -4.44
C LYS A 225 -5.46 -20.79 -5.82
N TYR A 226 -4.38 -20.05 -5.89
CA TYR A 226 -3.90 -19.35 -7.09
C TYR A 226 -2.49 -19.82 -7.46
N ASP A 227 -2.22 -19.86 -8.75
CA ASP A 227 -0.87 -19.74 -9.29
C ASP A 227 -0.50 -18.26 -9.46
N HIS A 228 0.75 -17.98 -9.85
CA HIS A 228 1.25 -16.63 -10.03
C HIS A 228 0.45 -15.83 -11.07
N LEU A 229 0.19 -16.42 -12.23
CA LEU A 229 -0.52 -15.76 -13.33
C LEU A 229 -1.96 -15.42 -12.95
N THR A 230 -2.67 -16.35 -12.33
CA THR A 230 -4.08 -16.13 -11.94
C THR A 230 -4.21 -15.13 -10.79
N LEU A 231 -3.24 -15.08 -9.87
CA LEU A 231 -3.22 -14.04 -8.84
C LEU A 231 -2.89 -12.66 -9.42
N THR A 232 -1.91 -12.57 -10.32
CA THR A 232 -1.58 -11.33 -11.03
C THR A 232 -2.80 -10.77 -11.77
N ARG A 233 -3.51 -11.61 -12.54
CA ARG A 233 -4.75 -11.20 -13.24
C ARG A 233 -5.84 -10.73 -12.27
N PHE A 234 -5.98 -11.40 -11.14
CA PHE A 234 -6.93 -10.97 -10.12
C PHE A 234 -6.56 -9.61 -9.51
N LEU A 235 -5.28 -9.36 -9.26
CA LEU A 235 -4.80 -8.07 -8.72
C LEU A 235 -4.98 -6.92 -9.71
N LEU A 236 -4.84 -7.18 -11.01
CA LEU A 236 -5.05 -6.19 -12.08
C LEU A 236 -6.53 -5.83 -12.31
N ALA A 237 -7.44 -6.76 -12.10
CA ALA A 237 -8.85 -6.53 -12.36
C ALA A 237 -9.75 -7.22 -11.33
N PRO A 238 -9.64 -6.87 -10.04
CA PRO A 238 -10.38 -7.55 -8.97
C PRO A 238 -11.91 -7.40 -9.10
N LEU A 239 -12.39 -6.28 -9.65
CA LEU A 239 -13.82 -6.03 -9.85
C LEU A 239 -14.45 -6.92 -10.94
N SER A 240 -13.67 -7.43 -11.89
CA SER A 240 -14.15 -8.42 -12.87
C SER A 240 -14.57 -9.73 -12.19
N VAL A 241 -13.95 -10.06 -11.06
CA VAL A 241 -14.26 -11.25 -10.25
C VAL A 241 -15.18 -10.93 -9.09
N ARG A 242 -15.02 -9.75 -8.47
CA ARG A 242 -15.75 -9.30 -7.27
C ARG A 242 -16.43 -7.96 -7.50
N PRO A 243 -17.49 -7.91 -8.33
CA PRO A 243 -18.13 -6.66 -8.73
C PRO A 243 -18.70 -5.86 -7.55
N ALA A 244 -19.01 -6.52 -6.43
CA ALA A 244 -19.49 -5.86 -5.21
C ALA A 244 -18.41 -5.05 -4.44
N GLY A 245 -17.22 -4.87 -4.98
CA GLY A 245 -16.20 -3.96 -4.46
C GLY A 245 -15.49 -4.41 -3.16
N ARG A 246 -15.70 -5.65 -2.68
CA ARG A 246 -15.02 -6.16 -1.46
C ARG A 246 -13.49 -6.21 -1.58
N MET A 247 -12.98 -6.32 -2.78
CA MET A 247 -11.59 -6.07 -3.15
C MET A 247 -11.62 -5.06 -4.28
N PRO A 248 -11.34 -3.79 -4.02
CA PRO A 248 -11.36 -2.76 -5.05
C PRO A 248 -10.13 -2.87 -5.97
N ASP A 249 -10.23 -2.19 -7.10
CA ASP A 249 -9.12 -2.07 -8.04
C ASP A 249 -8.12 -1.03 -7.52
N MET A 250 -6.88 -1.46 -7.30
CA MET A 250 -5.78 -0.63 -6.79
C MET A 250 -5.00 0.07 -7.91
N LYS A 251 -5.44 0.01 -9.16
CA LYS A 251 -4.79 0.61 -10.34
C LYS A 251 -3.34 0.16 -10.54
N LEU A 252 -3.03 -1.10 -10.22
CA LEU A 252 -1.67 -1.63 -10.29
C LEU A 252 -1.19 -1.73 -11.75
N GLY A 253 0.08 -1.43 -11.97
CA GLY A 253 0.78 -1.81 -13.19
C GLY A 253 0.99 -3.33 -13.28
N VAL A 254 1.18 -3.84 -14.51
CA VAL A 254 1.34 -5.31 -14.73
C VAL A 254 2.53 -5.88 -13.95
N LEU A 255 3.68 -5.19 -13.96
CA LEU A 255 4.87 -5.64 -13.24
C LEU A 255 4.68 -5.55 -11.72
N GLU A 256 4.05 -4.51 -11.25
CA GLU A 256 3.74 -4.32 -9.83
C GLU A 256 2.80 -5.40 -9.31
N ALA A 257 1.73 -5.71 -10.04
CA ALA A 257 0.81 -6.80 -9.71
C ALA A 257 1.51 -8.17 -9.71
N ALA A 258 2.44 -8.40 -10.64
CA ALA A 258 3.23 -9.62 -10.70
C ALA A 258 4.20 -9.75 -9.52
N ASP A 259 4.90 -8.68 -9.16
CA ASP A 259 5.81 -8.66 -8.01
C ASP A 259 5.03 -8.85 -6.69
N ILE A 260 3.87 -8.20 -6.54
CA ILE A 260 2.97 -8.42 -5.38
C ILE A 260 2.48 -9.88 -5.34
N ALA A 261 2.13 -10.46 -6.49
CA ALA A 261 1.71 -11.87 -6.55
C ALA A 261 2.84 -12.80 -6.11
N HIS A 262 4.09 -12.57 -6.53
CA HIS A 262 5.27 -13.31 -6.06
C HIS A 262 5.43 -13.19 -4.54
N PHE A 263 5.37 -11.98 -4.00
CA PHE A 263 5.46 -11.75 -2.56
C PHE A 263 4.37 -12.52 -1.78
N LEU A 264 3.13 -12.47 -2.26
CA LEU A 264 1.99 -13.08 -1.58
C LEU A 264 2.01 -14.62 -1.64
N LEU A 265 2.52 -15.21 -2.71
CA LEU A 265 2.64 -16.66 -2.88
C LEU A 265 3.90 -17.24 -2.20
N GLY A 266 4.96 -16.43 -2.05
CA GLY A 266 6.27 -16.84 -1.55
C GLY A 266 7.01 -17.72 -2.57
N ALA A 267 8.13 -18.29 -2.14
CA ALA A 267 9.00 -19.16 -2.96
C ALA A 267 8.38 -20.54 -3.32
N ARG A 268 7.11 -20.74 -3.07
CA ARG A 268 6.43 -22.00 -3.39
C ARG A 268 6.01 -22.00 -4.85
N THR A 269 6.65 -22.86 -5.61
CA THR A 269 6.31 -23.20 -6.99
C THR A 269 4.83 -23.54 -7.15
N ALA A 270 4.26 -23.05 -8.24
CA ALA A 270 2.90 -23.31 -8.66
C ALA A 270 2.59 -24.81 -8.61
N THR A 271 1.49 -25.16 -7.96
CA THR A 271 0.91 -26.50 -8.11
C THR A 271 0.54 -26.64 -9.60
N GLN A 272 1.17 -27.56 -10.31
CA GLN A 272 0.82 -27.88 -11.70
C GLN A 272 -0.71 -28.03 -11.79
N LYS A 273 -1.33 -27.27 -12.69
CA LYS A 273 -2.76 -27.47 -13.01
C LYS A 273 -2.89 -28.88 -13.58
N SER A 274 -3.39 -29.82 -12.77
CA SER A 274 -3.86 -31.09 -13.32
C SER A 274 -4.99 -30.79 -14.29
N THR A 275 -4.93 -31.35 -15.49
CA THR A 275 -6.02 -31.27 -16.48
C THR A 275 -7.24 -31.99 -15.89
N PHE A 276 -8.20 -31.21 -15.38
CA PHE A 276 -9.46 -31.78 -14.91
C PHE A 276 -10.36 -32.03 -16.10
N GLN A 277 -10.90 -33.24 -16.20
CA GLN A 277 -11.82 -33.63 -17.27
C GLN A 277 -13.23 -33.71 -16.69
N PRO A 278 -14.14 -32.77 -17.05
CA PRO A 278 -15.52 -32.83 -16.62
C PRO A 278 -16.25 -34.05 -17.18
N ILE A 279 -17.08 -34.67 -16.36
CA ILE A 279 -17.95 -35.81 -16.75
C ILE A 279 -19.34 -35.25 -17.01
N SER A 280 -19.93 -35.51 -18.20
CA SER A 280 -21.14 -34.84 -18.71
C SER A 280 -22.33 -34.97 -17.76
N HIS A 281 -22.68 -36.18 -17.29
CA HIS A 281 -23.81 -36.35 -16.39
C HIS A 281 -23.64 -35.63 -15.05
N LEU A 282 -22.40 -35.57 -14.50
CA LEU A 282 -22.12 -34.83 -13.29
C LEU A 282 -22.18 -33.31 -13.51
N VAL A 283 -21.90 -32.83 -14.72
CA VAL A 283 -22.07 -31.40 -15.07
C VAL A 283 -23.55 -31.01 -14.99
N ASP A 284 -24.44 -31.83 -15.53
CA ASP A 284 -25.89 -31.56 -15.52
C ASP A 284 -26.44 -31.65 -14.08
N GLU A 285 -26.04 -32.65 -13.33
CA GLU A 285 -26.41 -32.75 -11.91
C GLU A 285 -25.85 -31.54 -11.13
N GLY A 286 -24.60 -31.14 -11.36
CA GLY A 286 -23.99 -30.01 -10.73
C GLY A 286 -24.74 -28.71 -11.00
N ARG A 287 -25.23 -28.50 -12.22
CA ARG A 287 -26.08 -27.37 -12.57
C ARG A 287 -27.39 -27.38 -11.76
N GLN A 288 -28.02 -28.53 -11.59
CA GLN A 288 -29.22 -28.66 -10.76
C GLN A 288 -28.89 -28.39 -9.28
N ARG A 289 -27.79 -28.94 -8.76
CA ARG A 289 -27.33 -28.67 -7.36
C ARG A 289 -26.98 -27.21 -7.14
N PHE A 290 -26.37 -26.54 -8.11
CA PHE A 290 -26.05 -25.12 -8.03
C PHE A 290 -27.32 -24.27 -7.82
N ARG A 291 -28.42 -24.64 -8.47
CA ARG A 291 -29.72 -23.99 -8.25
C ARG A 291 -30.34 -24.43 -6.93
N SER A 292 -30.51 -25.72 -6.69
CA SER A 292 -31.28 -26.24 -5.54
C SER A 292 -30.61 -25.92 -4.18
N LYS A 293 -29.30 -25.78 -4.13
CA LYS A 293 -28.56 -25.32 -2.93
C LYS A 293 -28.52 -23.78 -2.80
N GLY A 294 -29.17 -23.04 -3.68
CA GLY A 294 -29.29 -21.58 -3.61
C GLY A 294 -28.00 -20.81 -3.97
N CYS A 295 -27.00 -21.45 -4.60
CA CYS A 295 -25.76 -20.76 -5.00
C CYS A 295 -26.04 -19.60 -5.97
N VAL A 296 -27.05 -19.75 -6.84
CA VAL A 296 -27.52 -18.74 -7.80
C VAL A 296 -28.00 -17.43 -7.15
N ASN A 297 -28.41 -17.47 -5.87
CA ASN A 297 -28.92 -16.28 -5.18
C ASN A 297 -27.79 -15.29 -4.85
N CYS A 298 -26.56 -15.78 -4.68
CA CYS A 298 -25.38 -14.94 -4.36
C CYS A 298 -24.38 -14.84 -5.51
N HIS A 299 -24.28 -15.87 -6.37
CA HIS A 299 -23.28 -15.93 -7.42
C HIS A 299 -23.89 -15.75 -8.81
N ASP A 300 -23.34 -14.78 -9.56
CA ASP A 300 -23.73 -14.59 -10.95
C ASP A 300 -23.05 -15.63 -11.85
N LEU A 301 -23.88 -16.36 -12.62
CA LEU A 301 -23.42 -17.30 -13.62
C LEU A 301 -24.37 -17.24 -14.82
N PRO A 302 -23.89 -16.98 -16.04
CA PRO A 302 -24.72 -16.93 -17.23
C PRO A 302 -25.54 -18.22 -17.41
N GLY A 303 -26.82 -18.08 -17.78
CA GLY A 303 -27.72 -19.22 -18.00
C GLY A 303 -28.26 -19.85 -16.71
N THR A 304 -28.09 -19.20 -15.57
CA THR A 304 -28.72 -19.60 -14.32
C THR A 304 -29.60 -18.46 -13.77
N GLU A 305 -30.85 -18.74 -13.48
CA GLU A 305 -31.76 -17.76 -12.89
C GLU A 305 -31.80 -17.91 -11.38
N ALA A 306 -31.91 -16.77 -10.68
CA ALA A 306 -32.06 -16.75 -9.23
C ALA A 306 -33.35 -17.47 -8.82
N LEU A 307 -33.33 -18.16 -7.69
CA LEU A 307 -34.50 -18.75 -7.11
C LEU A 307 -35.43 -17.66 -6.55
N SER A 308 -36.74 -17.98 -6.49
CA SER A 308 -37.67 -17.15 -5.76
C SER A 308 -37.22 -17.00 -4.32
N LYS A 309 -37.31 -15.77 -3.79
CA LYS A 309 -36.93 -15.50 -2.40
C LYS A 309 -37.86 -16.28 -1.45
N SER A 310 -37.29 -16.83 -0.41
CA SER A 310 -38.03 -17.45 0.68
C SER A 310 -38.85 -16.40 1.45
N ALA A 311 -39.72 -16.86 2.34
CA ALA A 311 -40.51 -16.02 3.23
C ALA A 311 -39.64 -14.98 3.95
N PRO A 312 -40.22 -13.87 4.47
CA PRO A 312 -39.51 -12.89 5.26
C PRO A 312 -38.71 -13.53 6.40
N ILE A 313 -37.62 -12.87 6.78
CA ILE A 313 -36.80 -13.31 7.92
C ILE A 313 -37.72 -13.39 9.14
N ARG A 314 -37.86 -14.58 9.71
CA ARG A 314 -38.57 -14.78 10.97
C ARG A 314 -37.56 -14.92 12.08
N LEU A 315 -37.77 -14.16 13.16
CA LEU A 315 -37.02 -14.32 14.41
C LEU A 315 -37.63 -15.53 15.13
N GLY A 316 -36.88 -16.64 15.18
CA GLY A 316 -37.34 -17.89 15.79
C GLY A 316 -36.15 -18.70 16.32
N GLU A 317 -36.49 -19.80 16.99
CA GLU A 317 -35.50 -20.73 17.57
C GLU A 317 -34.78 -21.57 16.50
N ASP A 318 -35.27 -21.55 15.26
CA ASP A 318 -34.74 -22.32 14.13
C ASP A 318 -34.22 -21.37 13.04
N GLY A 319 -33.06 -21.70 12.46
CA GLY A 319 -32.52 -20.97 11.30
C GLY A 319 -31.05 -20.66 11.39
N CYS A 320 -30.56 -19.82 10.43
CA CYS A 320 -29.14 -19.50 10.29
C CYS A 320 -28.57 -18.53 11.37
N LEU A 321 -29.41 -18.01 12.26
CA LEU A 321 -29.01 -17.12 13.37
C LEU A 321 -28.79 -17.83 14.69
N VAL A 322 -29.01 -19.14 14.76
CA VAL A 322 -28.82 -19.92 15.99
C VAL A 322 -27.62 -20.88 15.87
N ASP A 323 -26.97 -21.17 16.99
CA ASP A 323 -25.75 -21.99 17.02
C ASP A 323 -25.96 -23.45 16.59
N SER A 324 -27.19 -23.94 16.67
CA SER A 324 -27.61 -25.29 16.29
C SER A 324 -28.53 -25.24 15.07
N ALA A 325 -28.08 -24.63 13.98
CA ALA A 325 -28.87 -24.57 12.75
C ALA A 325 -29.36 -25.96 12.36
N THR A 326 -30.63 -26.25 12.63
CA THR A 326 -31.28 -27.53 12.31
C THR A 326 -31.66 -27.59 10.84
N SER A 327 -31.80 -26.44 10.22
CA SER A 327 -32.09 -26.31 8.79
C SER A 327 -31.46 -25.05 8.20
N GLY A 328 -30.82 -25.16 7.04
CA GLY A 328 -30.35 -24.00 6.28
C GLY A 328 -28.86 -23.90 6.11
N VAL A 329 -28.34 -22.70 6.27
CA VAL A 329 -26.93 -22.35 6.04
C VAL A 329 -26.27 -21.90 7.34
N ASP A 330 -24.97 -22.23 7.52
CA ASP A 330 -24.19 -21.85 8.70
C ASP A 330 -23.14 -20.79 8.34
N TYR A 331 -23.26 -19.61 8.95
CA TYR A 331 -22.29 -18.52 8.83
C TYR A 331 -21.24 -18.54 9.93
N ARG A 332 -21.37 -19.40 10.95
CA ARG A 332 -20.53 -19.42 12.16
C ARG A 332 -20.45 -18.04 12.86
N LEU A 333 -21.61 -17.39 13.02
CA LEU A 333 -21.68 -16.07 13.64
C LEU A 333 -21.27 -16.14 15.12
N THR A 334 -20.61 -15.07 15.60
CA THR A 334 -20.45 -14.89 17.05
C THR A 334 -21.77 -14.48 17.68
N SER A 335 -21.95 -14.72 18.98
CA SER A 335 -23.12 -14.25 19.74
C SER A 335 -23.32 -12.73 19.63
N HIS A 336 -22.23 -11.97 19.55
CA HIS A 336 -22.29 -10.53 19.34
C HIS A 336 -22.78 -10.14 17.94
N GLN A 337 -22.35 -10.86 16.88
CA GLN A 337 -22.86 -10.68 15.52
C GLN A 337 -24.33 -11.07 15.43
N GLN A 338 -24.73 -12.18 16.03
CA GLN A 338 -26.14 -12.60 16.12
C GLN A 338 -27.00 -11.55 16.81
N ALA A 339 -26.59 -11.07 17.99
CA ALA A 339 -27.32 -10.04 18.73
C ALA A 339 -27.42 -8.72 17.94
N SER A 340 -26.39 -8.33 17.18
CA SER A 340 -26.44 -7.14 16.33
C SER A 340 -27.43 -7.32 15.18
N LEU A 341 -27.45 -8.50 14.54
CA LEU A 341 -28.40 -8.84 13.48
C LEU A 341 -29.85 -8.83 14.03
N LEU A 342 -30.10 -9.44 15.18
CA LEU A 342 -31.42 -9.45 15.80
C LEU A 342 -31.91 -8.02 16.09
N ARG A 343 -31.07 -7.18 16.69
CA ARG A 343 -31.41 -5.76 16.92
C ARG A 343 -31.72 -5.00 15.63
N ALA A 344 -30.99 -5.27 14.53
CA ALA A 344 -31.27 -4.65 13.26
C ALA A 344 -32.62 -5.09 12.67
N LEU A 345 -32.97 -6.37 12.82
CA LEU A 345 -34.24 -6.94 12.32
C LEU A 345 -35.44 -6.52 13.18
N GLU A 346 -35.24 -6.33 14.47
CA GLU A 346 -36.29 -5.85 15.41
C GLU A 346 -36.52 -4.33 15.29
N SER A 347 -35.53 -3.61 14.83
CA SER A 347 -35.60 -2.16 14.62
C SER A 347 -36.66 -1.83 13.59
N GLN A 348 -37.78 -1.24 14.04
CA GLN A 348 -38.77 -0.72 13.13
C GLN A 348 -38.16 0.33 12.19
N ALA A 349 -38.60 0.33 10.94
CA ALA A 349 -38.06 1.20 9.89
C ALA A 349 -38.33 2.69 10.17
N SER A 350 -37.61 3.26 11.11
CA SER A 350 -37.50 4.71 11.18
C SER A 350 -36.66 5.20 9.99
N PRO A 351 -36.99 6.33 9.38
CA PRO A 351 -36.19 6.88 8.29
C PRO A 351 -34.74 6.97 8.72
N THR A 352 -33.86 6.28 8.00
CA THR A 352 -32.42 6.31 8.30
C THR A 352 -31.88 7.71 7.98
N SER A 353 -31.20 8.36 8.93
CA SER A 353 -30.59 9.66 8.69
C SER A 353 -29.56 9.57 7.56
N VAL A 354 -29.37 10.66 6.82
CA VAL A 354 -28.38 10.70 5.73
C VAL A 354 -26.99 10.45 6.27
N ILE A 355 -26.66 10.92 7.47
CA ILE A 355 -25.40 10.67 8.15
C ILE A 355 -25.19 9.16 8.39
N THR A 356 -26.20 8.48 8.86
CA THR A 356 -26.16 7.02 9.05
C THR A 356 -26.00 6.28 7.71
N LYS A 357 -26.64 6.74 6.62
CA LYS A 357 -26.44 6.18 5.27
C LYS A 357 -25.00 6.34 4.81
N ILE A 358 -24.39 7.50 5.00
CA ILE A 358 -22.97 7.76 4.69
C ILE A 358 -22.08 6.82 5.51
N ARG A 359 -22.29 6.75 6.83
CA ARG A 359 -21.48 5.95 7.75
C ARG A 359 -21.52 4.48 7.36
N ARG A 360 -22.70 3.94 7.07
CA ARG A 360 -22.88 2.58 6.63
C ARG A 360 -22.21 2.31 5.27
N LYS A 361 -22.42 3.17 4.27
CA LYS A 361 -21.80 3.01 2.94
C LYS A 361 -20.28 3.04 3.02
N MET A 362 -19.71 3.94 3.78
CA MET A 362 -18.25 4.01 4.01
C MET A 362 -17.72 2.81 4.80
N ALA A 363 -18.52 2.21 5.68
CA ALA A 363 -18.20 0.96 6.37
C ALA A 363 -18.23 -0.24 5.40
N GLU A 364 -19.28 -0.36 4.57
CA GLU A 364 -19.44 -1.43 3.58
C GLU A 364 -18.30 -1.48 2.57
N LEU A 365 -17.79 -0.33 2.12
CA LEU A 365 -16.67 -0.20 1.19
C LEU A 365 -15.32 -0.10 1.92
N ASN A 366 -15.33 -0.12 3.25
CA ASN A 366 -14.15 0.03 4.11
C ASN A 366 -13.33 1.31 3.85
N CYS A 367 -13.97 2.41 3.45
CA CYS A 367 -13.33 3.72 3.27
C CYS A 367 -12.64 4.18 4.56
N TRP A 368 -13.20 3.79 5.70
CA TRP A 368 -12.65 4.04 7.04
C TRP A 368 -11.28 3.42 7.30
N ALA A 369 -10.79 2.52 6.44
CA ALA A 369 -9.43 1.99 6.54
C ALA A 369 -8.36 3.05 6.27
N CYS A 370 -8.69 4.02 5.42
CA CYS A 370 -7.79 5.05 4.92
C CYS A 370 -8.23 6.46 5.32
N HIS A 371 -9.54 6.73 5.29
CA HIS A 371 -10.08 8.08 5.47
C HIS A 371 -10.73 8.26 6.84
N ALA A 372 -10.44 9.39 7.49
CA ALA A 372 -11.18 9.85 8.65
C ALA A 372 -12.25 10.87 8.21
N ARG A 373 -13.38 10.92 8.93
CA ARG A 373 -14.40 11.97 8.80
C ARG A 373 -14.97 12.30 10.16
N TYR A 374 -15.19 13.58 10.46
CA TYR A 374 -15.92 14.01 11.64
C TYR A 374 -17.40 13.67 11.47
N ASP A 375 -17.93 12.95 12.44
CA ASP A 375 -19.33 12.57 12.50
C ASP A 375 -20.05 13.49 13.50
N VAL A 376 -21.02 14.26 13.01
CA VAL A 376 -21.69 15.26 13.84
C VAL A 376 -22.68 14.67 14.83
N GLU A 377 -23.23 13.47 14.55
CA GLU A 377 -24.11 12.76 15.50
C GLU A 377 -23.32 12.16 16.65
N LEU A 378 -22.14 11.60 16.35
CA LEU A 378 -21.25 11.00 17.34
C LEU A 378 -20.27 11.99 17.96
N GLN A 379 -20.21 13.22 17.48
CA GLN A 379 -19.31 14.30 17.91
C GLN A 379 -17.83 13.90 17.98
N ARG A 380 -17.39 13.04 17.05
CA ARG A 380 -16.02 12.56 16.96
C ARG A 380 -15.62 12.20 15.52
N ALA A 381 -14.32 12.15 15.27
CA ALA A 381 -13.82 11.58 14.03
C ALA A 381 -13.92 10.06 14.04
N ILE A 382 -14.37 9.50 12.93
CA ILE A 382 -14.43 8.05 12.68
C ILE A 382 -13.45 7.70 11.57
N GLY A 383 -12.87 6.50 11.65
CA GLY A 383 -12.00 5.95 10.61
C GLY A 383 -10.59 6.54 10.60
N GLY A 384 -9.94 6.41 9.44
CA GLY A 384 -8.57 6.83 9.22
C GLY A 384 -7.54 5.71 9.44
N VAL A 385 -6.35 5.95 8.93
CA VAL A 385 -5.23 5.02 9.07
C VAL A 385 -4.85 4.88 10.54
N GLY A 386 -4.95 3.66 11.07
CA GLY A 386 -4.55 3.37 12.44
C GLY A 386 -3.08 3.75 12.69
N ARG A 387 -2.77 4.27 13.89
CA ARG A 387 -1.43 4.78 14.26
C ARG A 387 -0.30 3.82 13.85
N HIS A 388 -0.43 2.53 14.15
CA HIS A 388 0.56 1.50 13.84
C HIS A 388 0.74 1.21 12.33
N ARG A 389 -0.20 1.65 11.48
CA ARG A 389 -0.15 1.46 10.01
C ARG A 389 0.35 2.71 9.28
N ARG A 390 0.37 3.89 9.92
CA ARG A 390 0.82 5.14 9.30
C ARG A 390 2.22 5.06 8.75
N ARG A 391 3.11 4.29 9.38
CA ARG A 391 4.49 4.07 8.94
C ARG A 391 4.63 3.41 7.56
N PHE A 392 3.58 2.80 7.03
CA PHE A 392 3.58 2.17 5.71
C PHE A 392 3.09 3.12 4.61
N PHE A 393 2.59 4.30 4.98
CA PHE A 393 2.18 5.33 4.04
C PHE A 393 3.36 6.27 3.84
N GLU A 394 3.88 6.30 2.62
CA GLU A 394 5.08 7.03 2.26
C GLU A 394 4.78 7.98 1.10
N THR A 395 5.66 8.95 0.92
CA THR A 395 5.66 9.83 -0.25
C THR A 395 6.80 9.45 -1.18
N ASP A 396 6.62 9.73 -2.46
CA ASP A 396 7.71 9.68 -3.43
C ASP A 396 8.55 10.95 -3.26
N GLY A 397 9.67 10.84 -2.59
CA GLY A 397 10.55 11.96 -2.30
C GLY A 397 11.10 11.98 -0.87
N GLN A 398 12.10 12.83 -0.63
CA GLN A 398 12.81 12.91 0.67
C GLN A 398 12.13 13.80 1.71
N VAL A 399 11.16 14.61 1.30
CA VAL A 399 10.57 15.56 2.21
C VAL A 399 9.47 14.89 3.02
N ASP A 400 9.72 14.75 4.31
CA ASP A 400 8.69 14.33 5.25
C ASP A 400 7.70 15.49 5.49
N PHE A 401 6.57 15.47 4.78
CA PHE A 401 5.45 16.40 4.98
C PHE A 401 4.58 16.00 6.16
N GLY A 402 5.06 15.07 6.98
CA GLY A 402 4.26 14.50 8.04
C GLY A 402 3.01 13.81 7.50
N ASP A 403 2.06 13.60 8.38
CA ASP A 403 0.83 12.90 8.06
C ASP A 403 -0.01 13.57 6.95
N GLU A 404 0.10 14.89 6.76
CA GLU A 404 -0.67 15.60 5.72
C GLU A 404 -0.26 15.21 4.30
N GLY A 405 1.02 14.97 4.06
CA GLY A 405 1.55 14.62 2.75
C GLY A 405 1.40 13.14 2.39
N ARG A 406 1.43 12.25 3.38
CA ARG A 406 1.49 10.79 3.17
C ARG A 406 0.20 10.03 3.53
N ILE A 407 -0.63 10.57 4.41
CA ILE A 407 -1.88 9.91 4.84
C ILE A 407 -3.05 10.33 3.94
N PRO A 408 -3.93 9.42 3.54
CA PRO A 408 -5.14 9.76 2.81
C PRO A 408 -5.95 10.89 3.48
N PRO A 409 -6.48 11.85 2.71
CA PRO A 409 -7.11 13.04 3.27
C PRO A 409 -8.35 12.72 4.11
N SER A 410 -8.63 13.58 5.09
CA SER A 410 -9.93 13.57 5.77
C SER A 410 -11.05 13.86 4.78
N LEU A 411 -12.18 13.16 4.94
CA LEU A 411 -13.41 13.36 4.19
C LEU A 411 -14.40 14.30 4.90
N THR A 412 -14.00 14.98 5.97
CA THR A 412 -14.79 16.02 6.62
C THR A 412 -15.03 17.15 5.61
N ASN A 413 -16.27 17.54 5.43
CA ASN A 413 -16.71 18.58 4.50
C ASN A 413 -16.33 18.32 3.02
N VAL A 414 -16.16 17.05 2.62
CA VAL A 414 -15.78 16.70 1.25
C VAL A 414 -16.90 16.98 0.24
N GLY A 415 -18.17 16.89 0.67
CA GLY A 415 -19.33 17.26 -0.15
C GLY A 415 -19.35 18.75 -0.51
N ALA A 416 -19.06 19.63 0.46
CA ALA A 416 -18.94 21.07 0.21
C ALA A 416 -17.69 21.41 -0.63
N LYS A 417 -16.65 20.56 -0.61
CA LYS A 417 -15.38 20.79 -1.30
C LYS A 417 -15.41 20.44 -2.78
N LEU A 418 -15.89 19.24 -3.11
CA LEU A 418 -15.76 18.71 -4.46
C LEU A 418 -17.02 18.95 -5.29
N THR A 419 -16.83 19.25 -6.57
CA THR A 419 -17.91 19.18 -7.55
C THR A 419 -18.33 17.72 -7.74
N GLN A 420 -19.51 17.49 -8.32
CA GLN A 420 -19.95 16.14 -8.69
C GLN A 420 -18.95 15.46 -9.63
N GLN A 421 -18.44 16.19 -10.61
CA GLN A 421 -17.45 15.69 -11.55
C GLN A 421 -16.14 15.31 -10.84
N GLY A 422 -15.60 16.22 -10.02
CA GLY A 422 -14.37 15.98 -9.25
C GLY A 422 -14.48 14.80 -8.30
N PHE A 423 -15.63 14.62 -7.66
CA PHE A 423 -15.89 13.45 -6.82
C PHE A 423 -15.91 12.16 -7.63
N GLN A 424 -16.60 12.16 -8.78
CA GLN A 424 -16.65 11.00 -9.67
C GLN A 424 -15.26 10.65 -10.23
N ASP A 425 -14.45 11.64 -10.61
CA ASP A 425 -13.11 11.41 -11.15
C ASP A 425 -12.18 10.76 -10.13
N VAL A 426 -12.20 11.22 -8.89
CA VAL A 426 -11.43 10.58 -7.80
C VAL A 426 -11.87 9.12 -7.62
N LEU A 427 -13.18 8.85 -7.57
CA LEU A 427 -13.70 7.51 -7.32
C LEU A 427 -13.56 6.54 -8.50
N THR A 428 -13.38 7.05 -9.71
CA THR A 428 -13.14 6.25 -10.93
C THR A 428 -11.67 6.16 -11.32
N GLY A 429 -10.77 6.73 -10.50
CA GLY A 429 -9.33 6.65 -10.69
C GLY A 429 -8.75 7.65 -11.69
N ARG A 430 -9.55 8.64 -12.14
CA ARG A 430 -9.12 9.73 -13.03
C ARG A 430 -8.66 10.99 -12.32
N GLY A 431 -8.92 11.10 -11.01
CA GLY A 431 -8.68 12.30 -10.21
C GLY A 431 -7.42 12.21 -9.34
N ASP A 432 -6.30 11.78 -9.90
CA ASP A 432 -5.04 11.75 -9.15
C ASP A 432 -4.45 13.17 -9.08
N VAL A 433 -4.62 13.78 -7.90
CA VAL A 433 -4.19 15.17 -7.63
C VAL A 433 -3.04 15.22 -6.61
N ARG A 434 -2.49 14.07 -6.26
CA ARG A 434 -1.38 13.93 -5.28
C ARG A 434 -0.35 12.92 -5.76
N PRO A 435 0.36 13.21 -6.86
CA PRO A 435 1.31 12.28 -7.47
C PRO A 435 2.46 11.89 -6.51
N HIS A 436 2.74 12.74 -5.51
CA HIS A 436 3.74 12.46 -4.47
C HIS A 436 3.33 11.38 -3.46
N MET A 437 2.06 10.97 -3.41
CA MET A 437 1.62 9.88 -2.52
C MET A 437 1.77 8.53 -3.20
N LEU A 438 2.51 7.61 -2.58
CA LEU A 438 2.62 6.23 -3.06
C LEU A 438 1.34 5.43 -2.83
N ALA A 439 0.57 5.77 -1.79
CA ALA A 439 -0.72 5.14 -1.52
C ALA A 439 -1.76 5.58 -2.54
N GLN A 440 -2.36 4.60 -3.22
CA GLN A 440 -3.35 4.86 -4.25
C GLN A 440 -4.78 4.82 -3.71
N MET A 441 -5.62 5.74 -4.19
CA MET A 441 -7.06 5.69 -3.96
C MET A 441 -7.65 4.56 -4.82
N PRO A 442 -8.26 3.52 -4.21
CA PRO A 442 -8.82 2.40 -4.95
C PRO A 442 -10.12 2.76 -5.67
N VAL A 443 -10.40 2.07 -6.78
CA VAL A 443 -11.65 2.14 -7.53
C VAL A 443 -12.59 1.03 -7.09
N PHE A 444 -13.82 1.40 -6.67
CA PHE A 444 -14.82 0.44 -6.18
C PHE A 444 -15.86 0.02 -7.21
N GLY A 445 -15.86 0.65 -8.39
CA GLY A 445 -16.91 0.51 -9.40
C GLY A 445 -18.09 1.48 -9.17
N LYS A 446 -18.53 2.13 -10.24
CA LYS A 446 -19.54 3.19 -10.19
C LYS A 446 -20.85 2.75 -9.50
N SER A 447 -21.31 1.54 -9.78
CA SER A 447 -22.54 0.98 -9.19
C SER A 447 -22.50 0.80 -7.67
N ASN A 448 -21.31 0.63 -7.07
CA ASN A 448 -21.16 0.46 -5.62
C ASN A 448 -21.15 1.79 -4.86
N LEU A 449 -20.98 2.91 -5.57
CA LEU A 449 -20.81 4.24 -4.97
C LEU A 449 -22.09 5.06 -4.95
N ASN A 450 -23.07 4.75 -5.82
CA ASN A 450 -24.37 5.39 -6.00
C ASN A 450 -24.53 6.66 -5.14
N GLN A 451 -25.50 7.33 -5.01
CA GLN A 451 -25.86 8.52 -4.21
C GLN A 451 -24.89 9.03 -3.10
N LEU A 452 -23.69 8.43 -2.92
CA LEU A 452 -22.77 8.83 -1.83
C LEU A 452 -22.37 10.30 -1.92
N HIS A 453 -22.14 10.84 -3.13
CA HIS A 453 -21.84 12.26 -3.30
C HIS A 453 -23.01 13.15 -2.88
N GLU A 454 -24.22 12.80 -3.28
CA GLU A 454 -25.45 13.55 -2.94
C GLU A 454 -25.66 13.58 -1.42
N TRP A 455 -25.48 12.45 -0.75
CA TRP A 455 -25.56 12.37 0.71
C TRP A 455 -24.48 13.19 1.40
N LEU A 456 -23.26 13.17 0.88
CA LEU A 456 -22.15 13.97 1.43
C LEU A 456 -22.43 15.47 1.23
N LEU A 457 -22.95 15.87 0.07
CA LEU A 457 -23.32 17.26 -0.21
C LEU A 457 -24.48 17.72 0.69
N GLU A 458 -25.47 16.88 0.91
CA GLU A 458 -26.63 17.19 1.79
C GLU A 458 -26.18 17.46 3.23
N VAL A 459 -25.25 16.63 3.76
CA VAL A 459 -24.77 16.76 5.15
C VAL A 459 -23.75 17.88 5.30
N ASP A 460 -22.83 18.03 4.35
CA ASP A 460 -21.76 19.03 4.44
C ASP A 460 -22.25 20.45 4.07
N GLY A 461 -23.41 20.52 3.43
CA GLY A 461 -23.96 21.75 2.93
C GLY A 461 -23.20 22.28 1.70
N SER A 462 -23.84 23.14 0.95
CA SER A 462 -23.15 24.09 0.10
C SER A 462 -22.99 25.38 0.91
N GLU A 463 -21.77 25.87 1.05
CA GLU A 463 -21.57 27.25 1.48
C GLU A 463 -22.54 28.15 0.69
N PRO A 464 -23.15 29.18 1.31
CA PRO A 464 -24.05 30.08 0.59
C PRO A 464 -23.38 30.53 -0.71
N ASN A 465 -24.10 30.42 -1.80
CA ASN A 465 -23.68 30.56 -3.19
C ASN A 465 -22.96 31.93 -3.43
N THR A 466 -21.77 32.04 -2.90
CA THR A 466 -20.86 33.14 -3.20
C THR A 466 -20.32 32.85 -4.59
N LYS A 467 -21.06 33.24 -5.62
CA LYS A 467 -20.59 33.14 -6.99
C LYS A 467 -19.33 33.99 -7.08
N LEU A 468 -18.18 33.33 -7.14
CA LEU A 468 -16.99 34.02 -7.61
C LEU A 468 -17.29 34.52 -9.03
N PRO A 469 -17.01 35.77 -9.36
CA PRO A 469 -17.26 36.30 -10.69
C PRO A 469 -16.62 35.41 -11.75
N THR A 470 -17.37 35.19 -12.82
CA THR A 470 -16.91 34.45 -14.00
C THR A 470 -16.17 35.33 -15.00
N ALA A 471 -15.99 36.60 -14.68
CA ALA A 471 -15.35 37.58 -15.56
C ALA A 471 -13.86 37.23 -15.74
N ASP A 472 -13.44 37.19 -17.00
CA ASP A 472 -12.04 36.93 -17.39
C ASP A 472 -11.10 38.12 -17.14
N ASP A 473 -11.63 39.24 -16.64
CA ASP A 473 -10.94 40.52 -16.53
C ASP A 473 -9.71 40.54 -15.62
N HIS A 474 -9.52 39.48 -14.79
CA HIS A 474 -8.40 39.39 -13.85
C HIS A 474 -7.54 38.17 -14.03
N HIS A 475 -7.63 37.49 -15.17
CA HIS A 475 -6.89 36.27 -15.45
C HIS A 475 -5.36 36.42 -15.31
N ASP A 476 -4.78 37.46 -15.94
CA ASP A 476 -3.34 37.72 -15.86
C ASP A 476 -2.89 38.12 -14.46
N VAL A 477 -3.73 38.87 -13.74
CA VAL A 477 -3.49 39.22 -12.33
C VAL A 477 -3.51 37.97 -11.45
N GLY A 478 -4.44 37.02 -11.71
CA GLY A 478 -4.50 35.74 -11.02
C GLY A 478 -3.24 34.91 -11.25
N ARG A 479 -2.78 34.84 -12.50
CA ARG A 479 -1.54 34.18 -12.87
C ARG A 479 -0.32 34.78 -12.15
N GLU A 480 -0.23 36.11 -12.07
CA GLU A 480 0.85 36.79 -11.37
C GLU A 480 0.82 36.51 -9.85
N LEU A 481 -0.37 36.54 -9.25
CA LEU A 481 -0.53 36.23 -7.82
C LEU A 481 0.01 34.82 -7.48
N LEU A 482 -0.12 33.85 -8.37
CA LEU A 482 0.40 32.49 -8.14
C LEU A 482 1.92 32.43 -8.09
N ASN A 483 2.61 33.35 -8.81
CA ASN A 483 4.07 33.50 -8.74
C ASN A 483 4.56 33.94 -7.36
N GLN A 484 3.70 34.56 -6.54
CA GLN A 484 4.08 35.13 -5.24
C GLN A 484 4.24 34.07 -4.13
N GLY A 485 4.08 32.78 -4.47
CA GLY A 485 4.34 31.70 -3.53
C GLY A 485 3.62 30.38 -3.83
N CYS A 486 2.47 30.39 -4.50
CA CYS A 486 1.64 29.21 -4.69
C CYS A 486 2.34 28.12 -5.51
N VAL A 487 3.01 28.50 -6.61
CA VAL A 487 3.71 27.56 -7.49
C VAL A 487 4.95 26.90 -6.87
N GLN A 488 5.42 27.39 -5.73
CA GLN A 488 6.49 26.76 -4.97
C GLN A 488 6.05 25.44 -4.34
N CYS A 489 4.73 25.26 -4.17
CA CYS A 489 4.14 24.06 -3.54
C CYS A 489 3.14 23.35 -4.45
N HIS A 490 2.63 23.99 -5.51
CA HIS A 490 1.57 23.47 -6.36
C HIS A 490 1.99 23.40 -7.83
N SER A 491 1.67 22.27 -8.49
CA SER A 491 1.78 22.12 -9.93
C SER A 491 0.58 22.70 -10.67
N ILE A 492 0.76 23.07 -11.95
CA ILE A 492 -0.29 23.51 -12.86
C ILE A 492 0.02 22.94 -14.25
N ASN A 493 -0.96 22.29 -14.90
CA ASN A 493 -0.85 21.68 -16.22
C ASN A 493 0.32 20.68 -16.35
N GLY A 494 0.61 19.94 -15.25
CA GLY A 494 1.72 19.00 -15.19
C GLY A 494 3.09 19.64 -14.94
N GLU A 495 3.20 20.97 -15.05
CA GLU A 495 4.45 21.68 -14.78
C GLU A 495 4.59 21.97 -13.29
N THR A 496 5.78 21.78 -12.76
CA THR A 496 6.05 21.83 -11.34
C THR A 496 7.37 22.50 -11.03
N MET A 497 7.41 23.24 -9.92
CA MET A 497 8.68 23.57 -9.30
C MET A 497 9.24 22.31 -8.58
N PRO A 498 10.55 22.20 -8.44
CA PRO A 498 11.15 21.14 -7.65
C PRO A 498 10.60 21.09 -6.21
N GLY A 499 10.37 19.88 -5.69
CA GLY A 499 9.89 19.68 -4.32
C GLY A 499 8.41 20.01 -4.09
N VAL A 500 7.61 20.08 -5.15
CA VAL A 500 6.16 20.31 -5.08
C VAL A 500 5.45 19.19 -4.32
N VAL A 501 4.57 19.61 -3.41
CA VAL A 501 3.88 18.73 -2.45
C VAL A 501 2.44 19.13 -2.19
N GLY A 502 2.00 20.18 -2.84
CA GLY A 502 0.62 20.58 -2.86
C GLY A 502 -0.18 19.75 -3.88
N GLY A 503 -1.49 19.76 -3.78
CA GLY A 503 -2.36 19.21 -4.82
C GLY A 503 -2.23 20.04 -6.11
N ASP A 504 -2.33 19.36 -7.25
CA ASP A 504 -2.35 20.01 -8.56
C ASP A 504 -3.50 21.04 -8.69
N LEU A 505 -3.23 22.18 -9.28
CA LEU A 505 -4.19 23.29 -9.44
C LEU A 505 -4.77 23.39 -10.86
N THR A 506 -4.57 22.40 -11.70
CA THR A 506 -5.11 22.39 -13.07
C THR A 506 -6.63 22.34 -13.08
N ASN A 507 -7.26 23.19 -13.87
CA ASN A 507 -8.70 23.20 -14.16
C ASN A 507 -9.59 23.00 -12.91
N LEU A 508 -9.44 23.86 -11.90
CA LEU A 508 -10.08 23.67 -10.60
C LEU A 508 -11.61 23.64 -10.66
N GLU A 509 -12.25 24.28 -11.67
CA GLU A 509 -13.72 24.28 -11.81
C GLU A 509 -14.30 22.86 -11.99
N ASN A 510 -13.54 21.93 -12.55
CA ASN A 510 -13.96 20.54 -12.69
C ASN A 510 -13.93 19.78 -11.37
N ARG A 511 -13.18 20.26 -10.38
CA ARG A 511 -12.90 19.56 -9.14
C ARG A 511 -13.44 20.21 -7.89
N LEU A 512 -13.30 21.53 -7.76
CA LEU A 512 -13.60 22.24 -6.53
C LEU A 512 -14.81 23.17 -6.68
N GLN A 513 -15.60 23.23 -5.60
CA GLN A 513 -16.63 24.25 -5.47
C GLN A 513 -15.97 25.64 -5.30
N PRO A 514 -16.39 26.68 -6.04
CA PRO A 514 -15.82 28.02 -5.93
C PRO A 514 -15.91 28.62 -4.51
N SER A 515 -17.02 28.39 -3.82
CA SER A 515 -17.23 28.80 -2.44
C SER A 515 -16.23 28.18 -1.48
N TRP A 516 -15.98 26.88 -1.64
CA TRP A 516 -14.98 26.18 -0.83
C TRP A 516 -13.57 26.69 -1.11
N PHE A 517 -13.21 26.90 -2.39
CA PHE A 517 -11.91 27.48 -2.76
C PHE A 517 -11.68 28.80 -2.07
N ARG A 518 -12.67 29.71 -2.13
CA ARG A 518 -12.61 31.01 -1.47
C ARG A 518 -12.42 30.86 0.05
N SER A 519 -13.27 30.08 0.70
CA SER A 519 -13.24 29.90 2.16
C SER A 519 -11.92 29.28 2.62
N PHE A 520 -11.39 28.32 1.86
CA PHE A 520 -10.12 27.67 2.18
C PHE A 520 -8.92 28.61 2.03
N LEU A 521 -8.88 29.45 1.00
CA LEU A 521 -7.80 30.44 0.85
C LEU A 521 -7.82 31.49 1.95
N LEU A 522 -9.01 31.95 2.35
CA LEU A 522 -9.14 32.94 3.40
C LEU A 522 -8.79 32.39 4.79
N ASN A 523 -9.16 31.18 5.11
CA ASN A 523 -8.97 30.56 6.43
C ASN A 523 -8.59 29.07 6.34
N PRO A 524 -7.40 28.73 5.84
CA PRO A 524 -7.01 27.33 5.61
C PRO A 524 -7.00 26.49 6.90
N GLU A 525 -6.53 27.04 8.02
CA GLU A 525 -6.45 26.34 9.30
C GLU A 525 -7.81 26.05 9.93
N GLN A 526 -8.80 26.91 9.71
CA GLN A 526 -10.17 26.70 10.20
C GLN A 526 -10.83 25.52 9.48
N ILE A 527 -10.62 25.41 8.16
CA ILE A 527 -11.22 24.35 7.34
C ILE A 527 -10.44 23.04 7.48
N LYS A 528 -9.12 23.14 7.57
CA LYS A 528 -8.23 21.98 7.72
C LYS A 528 -7.20 22.24 8.81
N PRO A 529 -7.52 21.93 10.08
CA PRO A 529 -6.57 22.08 11.18
C PRO A 529 -5.25 21.37 10.91
N ARG A 530 -4.14 22.04 11.23
CA ARG A 530 -2.77 21.59 10.96
C ARG A 530 -2.37 21.51 9.48
N THR A 531 -3.11 22.17 8.59
CA THR A 531 -2.66 22.28 7.20
C THR A 531 -1.33 23.01 7.11
N ARG A 532 -0.49 22.61 6.17
CA ARG A 532 0.76 23.31 5.83
C ARG A 532 0.52 24.46 4.85
N MET A 533 -0.67 24.57 4.31
CA MET A 533 -1.06 25.72 3.50
C MET A 533 -0.97 26.99 4.36
N PRO A 534 -0.10 27.96 4.02
CA PRO A 534 0.05 29.17 4.83
C PRO A 534 -1.20 30.05 4.79
N THR A 535 -1.46 30.77 5.87
CA THR A 535 -2.50 31.80 5.92
C THR A 535 -2.00 33.07 5.23
N LEU A 536 -2.37 33.27 3.98
CA LEU A 536 -1.97 34.39 3.14
C LEU A 536 -2.82 35.66 3.37
N PHE A 537 -4.03 35.48 3.89
CA PHE A 537 -5.02 36.55 4.08
C PHE A 537 -5.35 36.69 5.56
N ARG A 538 -4.94 37.81 6.14
CA ARG A 538 -5.24 38.12 7.56
C ARG A 538 -6.13 39.37 7.63
N ASN A 539 -7.26 39.26 8.33
CA ASN A 539 -8.20 40.35 8.52
C ASN A 539 -8.61 41.02 7.19
N GLY A 540 -8.89 40.18 6.16
CA GLY A 540 -9.31 40.64 4.84
C GLY A 540 -8.21 41.29 3.99
N ARG A 541 -6.95 41.18 4.41
CA ARG A 541 -5.80 41.74 3.67
C ARG A 541 -4.77 40.65 3.34
N SER A 542 -4.26 40.74 2.11
CA SER A 542 -3.19 39.88 1.59
C SER A 542 -1.82 40.28 2.13
N VAL A 543 -0.91 39.30 2.19
CA VAL A 543 0.54 39.58 2.37
C VAL A 543 1.15 40.24 1.13
N VAL A 544 0.57 40.04 -0.05
CA VAL A 544 0.94 40.72 -1.32
C VAL A 544 0.09 41.99 -1.45
N ARG A 545 0.68 43.15 -1.13
CA ARG A 545 -0.05 44.39 -1.03
C ARG A 545 -0.12 45.19 -2.33
N ASP A 546 0.83 44.97 -3.22
CA ASP A 546 1.02 45.75 -4.44
C ASP A 546 0.08 45.32 -5.58
N ILE A 547 -0.61 44.21 -5.42
CA ILE A 547 -1.57 43.69 -6.39
C ILE A 547 -2.97 43.83 -5.82
N LEU A 548 -3.87 44.54 -6.56
CA LEU A 548 -5.26 44.76 -6.16
C LEU A 548 -5.37 45.35 -4.74
N ASP A 549 -4.48 46.30 -4.39
CA ASP A 549 -4.41 46.99 -3.08
C ASP A 549 -4.36 46.03 -1.87
N GLY A 550 -3.90 44.81 -2.08
CA GLY A 550 -3.89 43.77 -1.08
C GLY A 550 -5.26 43.31 -0.60
N ASN A 551 -6.33 43.60 -1.36
CA ASN A 551 -7.68 43.17 -1.01
C ASN A 551 -7.85 41.68 -1.18
N ALA A 552 -8.13 40.95 -0.09
CA ALA A 552 -8.20 39.49 -0.07
C ALA A 552 -9.25 38.93 -1.03
N GLU A 553 -10.46 39.50 -1.07
CA GLU A 553 -11.55 39.03 -1.93
C GLU A 553 -11.23 39.22 -3.41
N SER A 554 -10.68 40.38 -3.78
CA SER A 554 -10.28 40.68 -5.15
C SER A 554 -9.16 39.73 -5.62
N GLN A 555 -8.17 39.45 -4.77
CA GLN A 555 -7.07 38.53 -5.10
C GLN A 555 -7.54 37.10 -5.22
N VAL A 556 -8.40 36.61 -4.30
CA VAL A 556 -9.00 35.26 -4.38
C VAL A 556 -9.83 35.13 -5.65
N THR A 557 -10.60 36.14 -6.02
CA THR A 557 -11.38 36.20 -7.27
C THR A 557 -10.48 36.14 -8.50
N ALA A 558 -9.39 36.89 -8.54
CA ALA A 558 -8.43 36.87 -9.64
C ALA A 558 -7.73 35.51 -9.76
N MET A 559 -7.29 34.90 -8.65
CA MET A 559 -6.72 33.55 -8.65
C MET A 559 -7.72 32.50 -9.16
N TRP A 560 -8.99 32.58 -8.76
CA TRP A 560 -10.04 31.70 -9.28
C TRP A 560 -10.24 31.88 -10.78
N ALA A 561 -10.29 33.13 -11.30
CA ALA A 561 -10.44 33.42 -12.72
C ALA A 561 -9.35 32.75 -13.58
N TYR A 562 -8.13 32.64 -13.08
CA TYR A 562 -7.06 31.89 -13.74
C TYR A 562 -7.20 30.38 -13.55
N LEU A 563 -7.31 29.92 -12.29
CA LEU A 563 -7.21 28.49 -11.92
C LEU A 563 -8.44 27.67 -12.30
N ARG A 564 -9.59 28.30 -12.49
CA ARG A 564 -10.81 27.57 -12.88
C ARG A 564 -10.60 26.78 -14.17
N GLN A 565 -9.85 27.36 -15.12
CA GLN A 565 -9.56 26.77 -16.41
C GLN A 565 -8.17 27.21 -16.86
N THR A 566 -7.19 26.31 -16.74
CA THR A 566 -5.77 26.61 -17.01
C THR A 566 -5.28 26.07 -18.35
N GLU A 567 -6.02 25.13 -18.94
CA GLU A 567 -5.63 24.49 -20.21
C GLU A 567 -5.60 25.51 -21.35
N GLY A 568 -4.52 25.50 -22.12
CA GLY A 568 -4.31 26.46 -23.23
C GLY A 568 -3.92 27.88 -22.80
N LYS A 569 -3.75 28.15 -21.51
CA LYS A 569 -3.34 29.46 -20.98
C LYS A 569 -1.85 29.48 -20.64
N PRO A 570 -1.17 30.66 -20.71
CA PRO A 570 0.22 30.80 -20.26
C PRO A 570 0.37 30.39 -18.79
N LEU A 571 1.47 29.73 -18.48
CA LEU A 571 1.80 29.35 -17.11
C LEU A 571 2.27 30.58 -16.30
N PRO A 572 2.25 30.50 -14.95
CA PRO A 572 3.02 31.43 -14.12
C PRO A 572 4.51 31.42 -14.52
N SER A 573 5.12 32.61 -14.62
CA SER A 573 6.48 32.76 -15.18
C SER A 573 7.56 31.93 -14.48
N LYS A 574 7.39 31.67 -13.19
CA LYS A 574 8.31 30.78 -12.45
C LYS A 574 8.23 29.33 -12.90
N LEU A 575 7.04 28.84 -13.24
CA LEU A 575 6.88 27.50 -13.81
C LEU A 575 7.41 27.44 -15.23
N GLU A 576 7.17 28.46 -16.06
CA GLU A 576 7.75 28.54 -17.41
C GLU A 576 9.28 28.54 -17.36
N ALA A 577 9.88 29.28 -16.46
CA ALA A 577 11.32 29.32 -16.27
C ALA A 577 11.87 27.96 -15.78
N ALA A 578 11.17 27.29 -14.86
CA ALA A 578 11.57 25.97 -14.37
C ALA A 578 11.49 24.91 -15.50
N ALA A 579 10.43 24.93 -16.30
CA ALA A 579 10.25 24.03 -17.43
C ALA A 579 11.29 24.25 -18.54
N ALA A 580 11.74 25.49 -18.74
CA ALA A 580 12.72 25.86 -19.75
C ALA A 580 14.18 25.57 -19.37
N THR A 581 14.46 25.25 -18.10
CA THR A 581 15.83 25.11 -17.60
C THR A 581 16.21 23.63 -17.51
N SER A 582 17.19 23.19 -18.32
CA SER A 582 17.81 21.87 -18.22
C SER A 582 19.07 21.94 -17.35
N PHE A 583 19.13 21.11 -16.35
CA PHE A 583 20.30 20.93 -15.47
C PHE A 583 20.96 19.56 -15.68
N GLU A 584 20.70 18.94 -16.84
CA GLU A 584 21.34 17.68 -17.17
C GLU A 584 22.85 17.83 -17.26
N LEU A 585 23.56 17.02 -16.51
CA LEU A 585 25.02 16.92 -16.56
C LEU A 585 25.42 16.00 -17.70
N THR A 586 26.08 16.55 -18.71
CA THR A 586 26.55 15.79 -19.86
C THR A 586 28.07 15.72 -19.90
N PRO A 587 28.70 14.59 -19.51
CA PRO A 587 30.14 14.41 -19.63
C PRO A 587 30.54 14.36 -21.10
N THR A 588 31.37 15.32 -21.57
CA THR A 588 31.79 15.41 -22.98
C THR A 588 33.25 15.08 -23.20
N ASN A 589 34.17 15.78 -22.56
CA ASN A 589 35.61 15.65 -22.77
C ASN A 589 36.30 14.97 -21.59
N GLU A 590 35.80 15.16 -20.37
CA GLU A 590 36.38 14.64 -19.13
C GLU A 590 35.26 14.11 -18.21
N PRO A 591 35.57 13.22 -17.27
CA PRO A 591 34.62 12.76 -16.31
C PRO A 591 34.06 13.88 -15.42
N ILE A 592 32.73 13.79 -15.11
CA ILE A 592 32.09 14.65 -14.14
C ILE A 592 31.98 13.88 -12.83
N LEU A 593 32.58 14.41 -11.74
CA LEU A 593 32.34 13.93 -10.40
C LEU A 593 31.30 14.82 -9.71
N PHE A 594 30.15 14.25 -9.39
CA PHE A 594 29.03 14.97 -8.82
C PHE A 594 28.62 14.40 -7.45
N ARG A 595 28.63 15.24 -6.42
CA ARG A 595 28.16 14.87 -5.08
C ARG A 595 26.69 15.19 -4.96
N THR A 596 25.91 14.20 -4.62
CA THR A 596 24.46 14.33 -4.54
C THR A 596 23.86 13.31 -3.55
N PHE A 597 22.54 13.36 -3.41
CA PHE A 597 21.75 12.35 -2.73
C PHE A 597 21.18 11.43 -3.79
N MET A 598 21.36 10.11 -3.65
CA MET A 598 20.83 9.14 -4.61
C MET A 598 20.12 8.01 -3.88
N ARG A 599 18.95 7.59 -4.38
CA ARG A 599 18.15 6.51 -3.76
C ARG A 599 18.95 5.20 -3.57
N LYS A 600 19.84 4.87 -4.51
CA LYS A 600 20.64 3.63 -4.48
C LYS A 600 22.01 3.78 -3.80
N ALA A 601 22.54 5.01 -3.73
CA ALA A 601 23.89 5.30 -3.22
C ALA A 601 23.88 6.17 -1.96
N GLY A 602 22.72 6.41 -1.36
CA GLY A 602 22.59 7.09 -0.08
C GLY A 602 22.77 8.61 -0.12
N THR A 603 22.94 9.18 1.06
CA THR A 603 23.01 10.64 1.28
C THR A 603 24.39 11.23 0.98
N HIS A 604 25.42 10.40 0.85
CA HIS A 604 26.76 10.81 0.45
C HIS A 604 27.21 10.12 -0.85
N ALA A 605 26.31 10.16 -1.84
CA ALA A 605 26.58 9.59 -3.14
C ALA A 605 27.65 10.40 -3.90
N LEU A 606 28.64 9.71 -4.45
CA LEU A 606 29.63 10.22 -5.37
C LEU A 606 29.33 9.65 -6.76
N ALA A 607 28.58 10.39 -7.56
CA ALA A 607 28.27 9.99 -8.92
C ALA A 607 29.38 10.39 -9.87
N VAL A 608 29.77 9.49 -10.77
CA VAL A 608 30.83 9.73 -11.76
C VAL A 608 30.26 9.46 -13.16
N GLY A 609 30.16 10.50 -13.94
CA GLY A 609 29.76 10.42 -15.36
C GLY A 609 30.98 10.42 -16.26
N PHE A 610 31.01 9.51 -17.24
CA PHE A 610 32.11 9.40 -18.21
C PHE A 610 31.65 9.74 -19.63
N PRO A 611 32.52 10.34 -20.45
CA PRO A 611 32.19 10.66 -21.86
C PRO A 611 31.78 9.46 -22.70
N GLN A 612 32.17 8.24 -22.31
CA GLN A 612 31.81 7.00 -22.97
C GLN A 612 30.37 6.55 -22.73
N GLY A 613 29.56 7.34 -21.97
CA GLY A 613 28.18 7.03 -21.67
C GLY A 613 28.00 5.86 -20.68
N VAL A 614 29.01 5.52 -19.91
CA VAL A 614 28.94 4.59 -18.78
C VAL A 614 29.21 5.35 -17.51
N HIS A 615 28.34 5.24 -16.55
CA HIS A 615 28.34 6.03 -15.32
C HIS A 615 28.27 5.15 -14.10
N LEU A 616 28.57 5.70 -12.92
CA LEU A 616 28.48 4.99 -11.65
C LEU A 616 28.12 5.92 -10.49
N ALA A 617 27.63 5.33 -9.40
CA ALA A 617 27.55 6.02 -8.12
C ALA A 617 28.16 5.16 -7.00
N PHE A 618 29.05 5.79 -6.23
CA PHE A 618 29.70 5.23 -5.07
C PHE A 618 29.05 5.77 -3.79
N ASP A 619 28.66 4.88 -2.90
CA ASP A 619 28.09 5.17 -1.59
C ASP A 619 29.24 5.38 -0.59
N ALA A 620 29.51 6.63 -0.20
CA ALA A 620 30.60 6.94 0.71
C ALA A 620 30.31 6.58 2.18
N ASP A 621 29.05 6.43 2.56
CA ASP A 621 28.65 6.01 3.90
C ASP A 621 28.86 4.51 4.10
N GLN A 622 28.41 3.71 3.12
CA GLN A 622 28.57 2.26 3.15
C GLN A 622 29.84 1.76 2.47
N VAL A 623 30.64 2.68 1.93
CA VAL A 623 31.94 2.44 1.27
C VAL A 623 31.84 1.34 0.22
N ARG A 624 30.96 1.53 -0.77
CA ARG A 624 30.69 0.53 -1.82
C ARG A 624 30.29 1.18 -3.16
N LEU A 625 30.60 0.51 -4.25
CA LEU A 625 29.94 0.80 -5.52
C LEU A 625 28.48 0.38 -5.41
N ALA A 626 27.55 1.32 -5.57
CA ALA A 626 26.14 1.07 -5.36
C ALA A 626 25.39 0.72 -6.65
N ILE A 627 25.67 1.48 -7.72
CA ILE A 627 25.00 1.34 -9.01
C ILE A 627 25.90 1.79 -10.15
N ALA A 628 25.78 1.21 -11.34
CA ALA A 628 26.30 1.71 -12.57
C ALA A 628 25.20 1.73 -13.64
N TRP A 629 25.34 2.59 -14.65
CA TRP A 629 24.34 2.68 -15.73
C TRP A 629 24.98 3.17 -17.04
N ARG A 630 24.26 2.98 -18.15
CA ARG A 630 24.63 3.47 -19.47
C ARG A 630 23.59 4.45 -19.97
N GLY A 631 23.99 5.43 -20.78
CA GLY A 631 23.11 6.41 -21.40
C GLY A 631 23.34 7.83 -20.88
N GLN A 632 22.28 8.55 -20.51
CA GLN A 632 22.36 9.89 -19.94
C GLN A 632 22.82 9.84 -18.47
N PHE A 633 23.52 10.89 -18.02
CA PHE A 633 24.14 10.85 -16.68
C PHE A 633 23.15 11.17 -15.55
N LEU A 634 23.00 12.44 -15.20
CA LEU A 634 22.16 12.88 -14.10
C LEU A 634 21.63 14.29 -14.35
N ASP A 635 20.50 14.61 -13.74
CA ASP A 635 20.00 15.97 -13.59
C ASP A 635 20.47 16.55 -12.25
N ALA A 636 21.16 17.69 -12.30
CA ALA A 636 21.68 18.39 -11.12
C ALA A 636 20.66 19.32 -10.46
N HIS A 637 19.49 19.53 -11.06
CA HIS A 637 18.48 20.48 -10.61
C HIS A 637 18.15 20.30 -9.12
N GLY A 638 17.83 19.07 -8.72
CA GLY A 638 17.48 18.76 -7.35
C GLY A 638 18.59 18.99 -6.34
N THR A 639 19.86 18.91 -6.75
CA THR A 639 21.00 19.16 -5.86
C THR A 639 21.35 20.66 -5.78
N TRP A 640 21.24 21.38 -6.89
CA TRP A 640 21.68 22.78 -6.96
C TRP A 640 20.62 23.78 -6.56
N PHE A 641 19.35 23.51 -6.88
CA PHE A 641 18.28 24.49 -6.78
C PHE A 641 17.15 24.10 -5.85
N ASP A 642 16.97 22.79 -5.59
CA ASP A 642 15.87 22.34 -4.76
C ASP A 642 16.35 21.60 -3.52
N ARG A 643 16.31 22.30 -2.39
CA ARG A 643 16.64 21.74 -1.09
C ARG A 643 15.77 20.52 -0.71
N PHE A 644 14.65 20.32 -1.37
CA PHE A 644 13.64 19.32 -1.06
C PHE A 644 13.38 18.34 -2.21
N ALA A 645 14.23 18.36 -3.25
CA ALA A 645 14.11 17.40 -4.34
C ALA A 645 14.24 15.96 -3.87
N PRO A 646 13.59 15.03 -4.55
CA PRO A 646 13.87 13.62 -4.36
C PRO A 646 15.34 13.31 -4.66
N PRO A 647 15.89 12.22 -4.09
CA PRO A 647 17.23 11.78 -4.43
C PRO A 647 17.41 11.66 -5.93
N ALA A 648 18.52 12.13 -6.46
CA ALA A 648 18.85 12.00 -7.87
C ALA A 648 18.80 10.53 -8.31
N GLU A 649 18.28 10.30 -9.50
CA GLU A 649 18.25 8.99 -10.14
C GLU A 649 18.96 9.03 -11.49
N PRO A 650 19.54 7.92 -11.96
CA PRO A 650 20.07 7.82 -13.31
C PRO A 650 19.03 8.23 -14.36
N LEU A 651 19.42 9.04 -15.35
CA LEU A 651 18.58 9.38 -16.49
C LEU A 651 18.57 8.25 -17.55
N SER A 652 18.51 7.01 -17.09
CA SER A 652 18.51 5.82 -17.94
C SER A 652 17.94 4.62 -17.19
N ASP A 653 17.28 3.72 -17.92
CA ASP A 653 16.78 2.44 -17.41
C ASP A 653 17.78 1.29 -17.54
N ASP A 654 18.94 1.52 -18.22
CA ASP A 654 19.98 0.52 -18.41
C ASP A 654 20.92 0.45 -17.20
N LEU A 655 20.47 -0.21 -16.15
CA LEU A 655 21.06 -0.17 -14.81
C LEU A 655 21.72 -1.49 -14.43
N LEU A 656 22.88 -1.38 -13.76
CA LEU A 656 23.55 -2.46 -13.04
C LEU A 656 23.54 -2.11 -11.54
N SER A 657 22.72 -2.78 -10.76
CA SER A 657 22.69 -2.63 -9.29
C SER A 657 23.72 -3.55 -8.65
N LEU A 658 24.64 -3.02 -7.85
CA LEU A 658 25.64 -3.80 -7.12
C LEU A 658 25.06 -4.28 -5.77
N PRO A 659 25.71 -5.31 -5.14
CA PRO A 659 25.24 -5.80 -3.85
C PRO A 659 25.14 -4.71 -2.80
N SER A 660 24.08 -4.70 -2.01
CA SER A 660 23.83 -3.74 -0.93
C SER A 660 24.59 -4.03 0.37
N VAL A 661 25.58 -4.89 0.31
CA VAL A 661 26.46 -5.26 1.43
C VAL A 661 27.89 -4.79 1.18
N ALA A 662 28.70 -4.78 2.23
CA ALA A 662 30.12 -4.40 2.15
C ALA A 662 30.85 -5.22 1.08
N PRO A 663 31.75 -4.59 0.29
CA PRO A 663 32.46 -5.29 -0.78
C PRO A 663 33.51 -6.28 -0.30
N LEU A 664 34.07 -6.09 0.89
CA LEU A 664 35.12 -6.94 1.47
C LEU A 664 34.68 -7.54 2.80
N ALA A 665 35.12 -8.75 3.10
CA ALA A 665 34.88 -9.38 4.38
C ALA A 665 36.09 -10.23 4.82
N ILE A 666 36.33 -10.33 6.13
CA ILE A 666 37.27 -11.27 6.71
C ILE A 666 36.50 -12.53 7.09
N LEU A 667 36.66 -13.61 6.33
CA LEU A 667 35.94 -14.86 6.51
C LEU A 667 36.85 -15.99 6.94
N LYS A 668 36.33 -16.87 7.82
CA LYS A 668 37.07 -18.08 8.27
C LYS A 668 37.30 -19.09 7.10
N ASN A 669 36.35 -19.16 6.19
CA ASN A 669 36.40 -19.99 4.99
C ASN A 669 35.44 -19.44 3.91
N LYS A 670 35.46 -20.02 2.71
CA LYS A 670 34.63 -19.58 1.58
C LYS A 670 33.13 -19.66 1.81
N ASN A 671 32.66 -20.57 2.68
CA ASN A 671 31.24 -20.81 2.94
C ASN A 671 30.70 -20.02 4.14
N ALA A 672 31.54 -19.27 4.87
CA ALA A 672 31.08 -18.46 5.99
C ALA A 672 30.07 -17.41 5.51
N PRO A 673 29.02 -17.06 6.31
CA PRO A 673 28.06 -16.06 5.95
C PRO A 673 28.73 -14.71 5.67
N TRP A 674 28.23 -13.98 4.66
CA TRP A 674 28.72 -12.63 4.35
C TRP A 674 28.15 -11.65 5.38
N PRO A 675 28.96 -10.71 5.91
CA PRO A 675 28.46 -9.72 6.85
C PRO A 675 27.39 -8.82 6.21
N GLU A 676 26.34 -8.53 6.96
CA GLU A 676 25.28 -7.60 6.53
C GLU A 676 25.61 -6.13 6.87
N THR A 677 26.55 -5.92 7.78
CA THR A 677 26.98 -4.58 8.23
C THR A 677 28.30 -4.16 7.60
N THR A 678 28.55 -2.86 7.58
CA THR A 678 29.81 -2.24 7.11
C THR A 678 30.76 -1.92 8.26
N ASP A 679 30.64 -2.64 9.38
CA ASP A 679 31.49 -2.45 10.53
C ASP A 679 32.99 -2.66 10.18
N GLY A 680 33.84 -1.78 10.68
CA GLY A 680 35.28 -1.81 10.43
C GLY A 680 35.71 -1.08 9.16
N TYR A 681 34.79 -0.54 8.37
CA TYR A 681 35.12 0.34 7.25
C TYR A 681 35.34 1.77 7.71
N ARG A 682 36.32 2.44 7.08
CA ARG A 682 36.59 3.85 7.32
C ARG A 682 36.86 4.56 6.01
N TRP A 683 35.93 5.39 5.57
CA TRP A 683 36.08 6.25 4.42
C TRP A 683 37.22 7.23 4.60
N ARG A 684 38.09 7.43 3.57
CA ARG A 684 39.25 8.30 3.57
C ARG A 684 39.18 9.40 2.51
N GLY A 685 38.15 9.36 1.65
CA GLY A 685 37.98 10.29 0.57
C GLY A 685 38.36 9.69 -0.80
N TYR A 686 38.63 10.55 -1.73
CA TYR A 686 39.10 10.18 -3.07
C TYR A 686 40.23 11.11 -3.54
N ARG A 687 40.94 10.69 -4.55
CA ARG A 687 41.86 11.55 -5.31
C ARG A 687 41.54 11.43 -6.79
N LEU A 688 41.68 12.52 -7.53
CA LEU A 688 41.56 12.52 -8.98
C LEU A 688 42.92 12.24 -9.59
N ASP A 689 42.96 11.45 -10.66
CA ASP A 689 44.16 11.29 -11.51
C ASP A 689 44.24 12.41 -12.54
N SER A 690 45.24 12.33 -13.45
CA SER A 690 45.44 13.33 -14.52
C SER A 690 44.28 13.46 -15.49
N ASP A 691 43.45 12.43 -15.61
CA ASP A 691 42.32 12.36 -16.51
C ASP A 691 40.98 12.69 -15.79
N GLY A 692 41.05 13.20 -14.54
CA GLY A 692 39.89 13.55 -13.72
C GLY A 692 39.11 12.34 -13.17
N VAL A 693 39.66 11.13 -13.28
CA VAL A 693 39.00 9.91 -12.78
C VAL A 693 39.26 9.75 -11.29
N PRO A 694 38.21 9.57 -10.46
CA PRO A 694 38.39 9.37 -9.04
C PRO A 694 38.93 7.98 -8.69
N GLU A 695 39.90 7.94 -7.77
CA GLU A 695 40.31 6.74 -7.04
C GLU A 695 39.78 6.87 -5.61
N PHE A 696 38.85 6.01 -5.22
CA PHE A 696 38.22 6.00 -3.91
C PHE A 696 39.15 5.35 -2.88
N LEU A 697 39.32 5.98 -1.72
CA LEU A 697 40.29 5.57 -0.68
C LEU A 697 39.52 5.21 0.61
N TYR A 698 39.80 4.03 1.16
CA TYR A 698 39.21 3.61 2.42
C TYR A 698 40.05 2.55 3.14
N ASN A 699 39.80 2.39 4.43
CA ASN A 699 40.39 1.33 5.24
C ASN A 699 39.29 0.31 5.62
N PHE A 700 39.68 -0.95 5.70
CA PHE A 700 38.87 -2.02 6.28
C PHE A 700 39.74 -2.88 7.18
N ALA A 701 39.48 -2.87 8.50
CA ALA A 701 40.39 -3.40 9.50
C ALA A 701 41.82 -2.85 9.27
N ASP A 702 42.81 -3.72 9.15
CA ASP A 702 44.24 -3.33 8.93
C ASP A 702 44.59 -3.16 7.45
N TYR A 703 43.61 -3.26 6.55
CA TYR A 703 43.85 -3.10 5.12
C TYR A 703 43.60 -1.67 4.68
N ARG A 704 44.45 -1.18 3.80
CA ARG A 704 44.30 0.07 3.05
C ARG A 704 43.86 -0.28 1.63
N ILE A 705 42.76 0.28 1.18
CA ILE A 705 42.17 -0.02 -0.11
C ILE A 705 42.12 1.26 -0.94
N SER A 706 42.51 1.14 -2.20
CA SER A 706 42.18 2.11 -3.23
C SER A 706 41.40 1.43 -4.34
N GLU A 707 40.33 2.08 -4.78
CA GLU A 707 39.40 1.54 -5.76
C GLU A 707 39.20 2.51 -6.92
N ARG A 708 39.53 2.07 -8.12
CA ARG A 708 39.39 2.84 -9.36
C ARG A 708 38.42 2.15 -10.30
N LEU A 709 37.45 2.92 -10.82
CA LEU A 709 36.40 2.45 -11.70
C LEU A 709 36.39 3.26 -12.99
N VAL A 710 36.44 2.60 -14.13
CA VAL A 710 36.47 3.25 -15.46
C VAL A 710 35.58 2.45 -16.44
N PRO A 711 35.01 3.08 -17.45
CA PRO A 711 34.37 2.37 -18.55
C PRO A 711 35.33 1.37 -19.21
N THR A 712 34.79 0.30 -19.81
CA THR A 712 35.55 -0.53 -20.74
C THR A 712 35.83 0.24 -22.03
N ASP A 713 36.87 -0.14 -22.76
CA ASP A 713 37.34 0.58 -23.97
C ASP A 713 36.26 0.66 -25.07
N ASP A 714 35.31 -0.28 -25.08
CA ASP A 714 34.19 -0.32 -26.01
C ASP A 714 32.90 0.36 -25.49
N GLY A 715 32.96 0.98 -24.30
CA GLY A 715 31.81 1.65 -23.67
C GLY A 715 30.63 0.73 -23.29
N LYS A 716 30.84 -0.60 -23.23
CA LYS A 716 29.78 -1.58 -22.96
C LYS A 716 29.85 -2.21 -21.57
N GLY A 717 30.62 -1.62 -20.68
CA GLY A 717 30.79 -2.14 -19.35
C GLY A 717 31.65 -1.26 -18.45
N LEU A 718 31.86 -1.73 -17.24
CA LEU A 718 32.64 -1.07 -16.19
C LEU A 718 33.79 -1.96 -15.75
N ARG A 719 34.99 -1.41 -15.67
CA ARG A 719 36.18 -2.04 -15.14
C ARG A 719 36.45 -1.49 -13.74
N ARG A 720 36.49 -2.37 -12.76
CA ARG A 720 36.70 -2.07 -11.33
C ARG A 720 38.02 -2.67 -10.89
N ARG A 721 38.97 -1.83 -10.46
CA ARG A 721 40.24 -2.26 -9.92
C ARG A 721 40.32 -1.92 -8.43
N LEU A 722 40.48 -2.94 -7.61
CA LEU A 722 40.80 -2.80 -6.20
C LEU A 722 42.31 -3.06 -6.01
N ARG A 723 42.97 -2.12 -5.34
CA ARG A 723 44.34 -2.28 -4.84
C ARG A 723 44.26 -2.39 -3.33
N VAL A 724 44.75 -3.50 -2.79
CA VAL A 724 44.71 -3.83 -1.38
C VAL A 724 46.12 -3.92 -0.83
N ALA A 725 46.43 -3.16 0.23
CA ALA A 725 47.70 -3.18 0.96
C ALA A 725 47.40 -3.50 2.44
N GLY A 726 48.18 -4.42 3.04
CA GLY A 726 48.03 -4.87 4.42
C GLY A 726 48.36 -6.34 4.54
N THR A 727 48.36 -6.91 5.75
CA THR A 727 48.77 -8.29 6.01
C THR A 727 47.54 -9.16 6.36
N GLY A 728 47.36 -10.30 5.67
CA GLY A 728 46.35 -11.25 6.01
C GLY A 728 45.97 -12.24 4.89
N THR A 729 45.42 -13.37 5.27
CA THR A 729 45.06 -14.47 4.34
C THR A 729 43.59 -14.77 4.25
N ARG A 730 42.77 -14.03 4.99
CA ARG A 730 41.32 -14.33 5.14
C ARG A 730 40.42 -13.26 4.54
N LEU A 731 40.98 -12.33 3.77
CA LEU A 731 40.20 -11.28 3.11
C LEU A 731 39.50 -11.83 1.86
N TRP A 732 38.23 -11.53 1.71
CA TRP A 732 37.44 -11.93 0.59
C TRP A 732 36.76 -10.69 -0.04
N PHE A 733 36.66 -10.71 -1.36
CA PHE A 733 35.97 -9.69 -2.17
C PHE A 733 34.72 -10.27 -2.79
N LEU A 734 33.57 -9.65 -2.56
CA LEU A 734 32.29 -9.99 -3.18
C LEU A 734 32.20 -9.27 -4.52
N ILE A 735 32.34 -10.00 -5.60
CA ILE A 735 32.32 -9.40 -6.94
C ILE A 735 30.91 -9.37 -7.53
N ALA A 736 30.03 -10.28 -7.14
CA ALA A 736 28.68 -10.34 -7.66
C ALA A 736 27.72 -11.11 -6.76
N THR A 737 26.45 -10.83 -6.94
CA THR A 737 25.31 -11.66 -6.52
C THR A 737 24.40 -11.94 -7.73
N LYS A 738 23.56 -12.96 -7.67
CA LYS A 738 22.67 -13.36 -8.75
C LYS A 738 21.64 -12.24 -9.11
N SER A 739 21.40 -11.31 -8.19
CA SER A 739 20.41 -10.23 -8.29
C SER A 739 20.93 -8.93 -8.90
N MET A 740 22.14 -8.89 -9.49
CA MET A 740 22.77 -7.65 -9.90
C MET A 740 22.17 -6.97 -11.13
N ALA A 741 21.51 -7.72 -12.03
CA ALA A 741 20.91 -7.14 -13.23
C ALA A 741 19.69 -7.92 -13.70
N GLN A 742 18.90 -7.29 -14.55
CA GLN A 742 17.73 -7.89 -15.23
C GLN A 742 18.17 -8.89 -16.31
N GLU A 743 19.35 -8.68 -16.91
CA GLU A 743 19.99 -9.55 -17.87
C GLU A 743 21.24 -10.22 -17.26
N PRO A 744 21.72 -11.34 -17.77
CA PRO A 744 22.92 -11.97 -17.26
C PRO A 744 24.14 -11.08 -17.40
N VAL A 745 24.65 -10.58 -16.29
CA VAL A 745 25.90 -9.81 -16.23
C VAL A 745 27.07 -10.73 -16.54
N LYS A 746 27.86 -10.40 -17.56
CA LYS A 746 29.10 -11.08 -17.82
C LYS A 746 30.18 -10.50 -16.91
N ILE A 747 30.71 -11.31 -16.02
CA ILE A 747 31.76 -10.90 -15.06
C ILE A 747 33.04 -11.63 -15.42
N ARG A 748 34.12 -10.84 -15.62
CA ARG A 748 35.43 -11.35 -15.96
C ARG A 748 36.48 -10.79 -15.00
N LEU A 749 37.29 -11.65 -14.41
CA LEU A 749 38.52 -11.25 -13.74
C LEU A 749 39.59 -10.96 -14.78
N VAL A 750 40.26 -9.81 -14.66
CA VAL A 750 41.30 -9.35 -15.59
C VAL A 750 42.68 -9.58 -14.96
N GLY A 751 43.63 -10.13 -15.71
CA GLY A 751 45.00 -10.36 -15.25
C GLY A 751 45.21 -11.71 -14.55
N LYS A 752 45.83 -11.71 -13.36
CA LYS A 752 46.16 -12.94 -12.61
C LYS A 752 44.89 -13.75 -12.32
N SER A 753 44.96 -15.08 -12.56
CA SER A 753 43.88 -15.98 -12.29
C SER A 753 43.64 -16.10 -10.78
N PHE A 754 42.59 -15.47 -10.28
CA PHE A 754 42.13 -15.67 -8.90
C PHE A 754 41.07 -16.77 -8.87
N PRO A 755 41.12 -17.69 -7.89
CA PRO A 755 40.06 -18.68 -7.76
C PRO A 755 38.74 -18.02 -7.35
N VAL A 756 37.70 -18.14 -8.16
CA VAL A 756 36.35 -17.66 -7.85
C VAL A 756 35.60 -18.74 -7.08
N ALA A 757 35.15 -18.43 -5.89
CA ALA A 757 34.28 -19.28 -5.11
C ALA A 757 32.82 -18.87 -5.35
N LYS A 758 31.99 -19.81 -5.84
CA LYS A 758 30.53 -19.66 -5.88
C LYS A 758 29.93 -20.22 -4.60
N VAL A 759 29.20 -19.38 -3.85
CA VAL A 759 28.58 -19.74 -2.58
C VAL A 759 27.13 -19.22 -2.59
N GLY A 760 26.19 -20.12 -2.80
CA GLY A 760 24.80 -19.72 -3.08
C GLY A 760 24.71 -18.84 -4.32
N ASP A 761 24.16 -17.67 -4.17
CA ASP A 761 24.02 -16.63 -5.20
C ASP A 761 25.23 -15.71 -5.33
N GLN A 762 26.29 -15.88 -4.51
CA GLN A 762 27.43 -14.99 -4.40
C GLN A 762 28.64 -15.52 -5.14
N MET A 763 29.37 -14.60 -5.80
CA MET A 763 30.69 -14.85 -6.38
C MET A 763 31.74 -14.12 -5.54
N ARG A 764 32.64 -14.89 -4.93
CA ARG A 764 33.65 -14.41 -3.96
C ARG A 764 35.06 -14.69 -4.47
N VAL A 765 35.97 -13.74 -4.27
CA VAL A 765 37.39 -13.85 -4.62
C VAL A 765 38.24 -13.73 -3.35
N PRO A 766 39.09 -14.72 -3.02
CA PRO A 766 40.01 -14.57 -1.90
C PRO A 766 41.17 -13.66 -2.26
N ILE A 767 41.42 -12.67 -1.41
CA ILE A 767 42.58 -11.74 -1.53
C ILE A 767 43.66 -12.18 -0.53
N ARG A 768 44.85 -12.43 -1.03
CA ARG A 768 46.05 -12.73 -0.21
C ARG A 768 47.03 -11.62 -0.35
N THR A 769 47.43 -11.02 0.75
CA THR A 769 48.44 -9.99 0.81
C THR A 769 49.62 -10.43 1.72
N SER A 770 50.83 -10.09 1.41
CA SER A 770 52.03 -10.25 2.27
C SER A 770 52.52 -8.89 2.74
N GLU A 771 53.36 -8.83 3.79
CA GLU A 771 53.79 -7.59 4.46
C GLU A 771 54.36 -6.52 3.51
N ASP A 772 55.04 -6.92 2.43
CA ASP A 772 55.68 -6.04 1.47
C ASP A 772 54.95 -5.94 0.12
N SER A 773 53.77 -6.59 -0.06
CA SER A 773 53.13 -6.66 -1.36
C SER A 773 51.75 -6.04 -1.38
N ARG A 774 51.47 -5.34 -2.48
CA ARG A 774 50.11 -4.88 -2.87
C ARG A 774 49.49 -5.93 -3.76
N THR A 775 48.22 -6.21 -3.52
CA THR A 775 47.45 -7.11 -4.41
C THR A 775 46.41 -6.30 -5.18
N ASP A 776 46.52 -6.36 -6.48
CA ASP A 776 45.52 -5.76 -7.39
C ASP A 776 44.55 -6.84 -7.85
N VAL A 777 43.24 -6.55 -7.68
CA VAL A 777 42.13 -7.38 -8.19
C VAL A 777 41.35 -6.52 -9.16
N GLU A 778 41.20 -6.99 -10.38
CA GLU A 778 40.44 -6.27 -11.42
C GLU A 778 39.29 -7.12 -11.92
N VAL A 779 38.10 -6.49 -11.96
CA VAL A 779 36.85 -7.12 -12.37
C VAL A 779 36.23 -6.26 -13.46
N GLU A 780 35.78 -6.90 -14.51
CA GLU A 780 35.01 -6.28 -15.58
C GLU A 780 33.57 -6.76 -15.52
N TYR A 781 32.64 -5.80 -15.51
CA TYR A 781 31.20 -6.01 -15.56
C TYR A 781 30.68 -5.59 -16.92
N ARG A 782 29.88 -6.44 -17.57
CA ARG A 782 29.15 -6.14 -18.81
C ARG A 782 27.71 -6.54 -18.65
N TRP A 783 26.81 -5.62 -18.87
CA TRP A 783 25.37 -5.82 -18.73
C TRP A 783 24.62 -5.33 -19.97
#